data_676040e720cda2720b59070c0f468565
#
_entry.id   676040e720cda2720b59070c0f468565
#
_cell.length_a   1.000
_cell.length_b   1.000
_cell.length_c   1.000
_cell.angle_alpha   90.00
_cell.angle_beta   90.00
_cell.angle_gamma   90.00
#
_symmetry.space_group_name_H-M   'P 1'
#
loop_
_entity.id
_entity.type
_entity.pdbx_description
1 polymer ?
#
loop_
_entity_poly.entity_id
_entity_poly.type
_entity_poly.pdbx_seq_one_letter_code
_entity_poly.pdbx_strand_id
1 'polypeptide(L)'
;MEWIKKLLTPSPEKLLKPLYRQADAIDALEPTYEKLTDDQLREKTNELRARAQGGEELDKLLPEAFAVVREGSKRVLGMRPFRVQMIGGIVLHQGRIAEMKTGEGKTLTAAMPAYLNALSGKGVHIVTVNDYLAKFQGEEMGKLYRFLGMSVGVILNGLTPEQRKAAYSCDITYGTNNELGFDYLRDNMVVYKENMVQREHNFAIVDEVDSILIDEARTPLIISGQGEKSTDMYEKADRFVCRLVRGEKKEDPELAGQSSTVRRLMGEQVEIDGDYWVDEKEKSATLTEAGVEKAEKYFGVENLSDPENNELYHYIIQALKANAIMKRDVDYVVQDNQVMIVDEFTGRIMVGRRFSDGLHQALEAKEHVKVERESRTLATITYQNFFRMYHKLSGMTGTAKTEEAEFQGIYALDVVQIPTNKPMIRKDLNDMVYTTKKGKYRAVVEEIIRRHATGQPVLVGTISVEVSELLSHMLEMRGVPHEVLNAKHHAREAAIVAQAGHYGAVTIATNMAGRGTDILLGGNPDYMARRTMRQEGYEDEIIELATGHNEDVTDVVLAARAHYTQLRAEYKKETDVAHDRVVALGGLHILGTERHESRRIDNQLRGRQGDPGSSQFFISMEDDLLRIFGGERMKMLSSRLGMDEDTPLDAKLLTSQIENAQKRMESRNYEIRKHVLQYDDVMNQQRELIYKQRRQVLEGENVHDNIVSMIEQLIGDAVAHECSNPDPALWQLDSLADYLGRLCVPPTEITGHEDELRKLNKDQIKERLLNISLELYRKREEQLTAYGHDMRELERAFLLHSVDRRWMDHIDAMDQLRDGIGLRAFAQRDPINEYKMESYDMFEDMVRLIREDTVRLLFLAHIEDRNAQRRRAVAAITGTNDVKNSSAMEKAAKSSRQEGARPVKADKKPGRNDPCPCGSGKKYKNCCGRNE
;
A
#
# COMPACT_ATOMS: atom_id res chain seq x y z
N MET A 1 -3.26 -9.73 36.75
CA MET A 1 -2.84 -8.34 36.38
C MET A 1 -3.90 -7.57 35.58
N GLU A 2 -4.77 -8.23 34.80
CA GLU A 2 -5.83 -7.53 34.02
C GLU A 2 -6.87 -6.77 34.88
N TRP A 3 -7.23 -7.28 36.05
CA TRP A 3 -8.20 -6.58 36.92
C TRP A 3 -7.63 -5.29 37.53
N ILE A 4 -6.31 -5.20 37.77
CA ILE A 4 -5.62 -3.98 38.23
C ILE A 4 -5.58 -2.95 37.09
N LYS A 5 -5.32 -3.37 35.86
CA LYS A 5 -5.42 -2.50 34.68
C LYS A 5 -6.83 -1.95 34.50
N LYS A 6 -7.88 -2.75 34.69
CA LYS A 6 -9.30 -2.31 34.67
C LYS A 6 -9.66 -1.32 35.77
N LEU A 7 -9.00 -1.37 36.92
CA LEU A 7 -9.21 -0.40 38.02
C LEU A 7 -8.48 0.94 37.79
N LEU A 8 -7.38 0.92 37.01
CA LEU A 8 -6.55 2.09 36.70
C LEU A 8 -6.99 2.81 35.41
N THR A 9 -7.74 2.16 34.51
CA THR A 9 -8.32 2.81 33.35
C THR A 9 -9.47 3.72 33.77
N PRO A 10 -9.42 5.03 33.48
CA PRO A 10 -10.50 5.95 33.81
C PRO A 10 -11.78 5.50 33.06
N SER A 11 -12.91 5.61 33.73
CA SER A 11 -14.22 5.30 33.09
C SER A 11 -14.39 6.15 31.83
N PRO A 12 -15.09 5.68 30.79
CA PRO A 12 -15.34 6.43 29.56
C PRO A 12 -15.90 7.84 29.83
N GLU A 13 -16.74 7.97 30.83
CA GLU A 13 -17.31 9.27 31.26
C GLU A 13 -16.25 10.25 31.79
N LYS A 14 -15.22 9.74 32.49
CA LYS A 14 -14.12 10.59 32.99
C LYS A 14 -13.23 11.08 31.89
N LEU A 15 -13.02 10.26 30.83
CA LEU A 15 -12.25 10.65 29.65
C LEU A 15 -12.98 11.70 28.81
N LEU A 16 -14.30 11.65 28.71
CA LEU A 16 -15.08 12.57 27.91
C LEU A 16 -15.32 13.92 28.60
N LYS A 17 -15.31 13.98 29.95
CA LYS A 17 -15.62 15.21 30.71
C LYS A 17 -14.78 16.44 30.32
N PRO A 18 -13.46 16.38 30.16
CA PRO A 18 -12.66 17.52 29.68
C PRO A 18 -13.01 17.91 28.24
N LEU A 19 -13.32 16.93 27.37
CA LEU A 19 -13.70 17.17 25.97
C LEU A 19 -15.05 17.90 25.88
N TYR A 20 -16.02 17.55 26.75
CA TYR A 20 -17.28 18.28 26.85
C TYR A 20 -17.09 19.75 27.24
N ARG A 21 -16.16 20.05 28.15
CA ARG A 21 -15.86 21.44 28.54
C ARG A 21 -15.27 22.25 27.38
N GLN A 22 -14.40 21.63 26.55
CA GLN A 22 -13.85 22.29 25.36
C GLN A 22 -14.97 22.51 24.32
N ALA A 23 -15.86 21.55 24.14
CA ALA A 23 -17.02 21.71 23.26
C ALA A 23 -17.96 22.83 23.75
N ASP A 24 -18.18 22.97 25.09
CA ASP A 24 -18.95 24.06 25.67
C ASP A 24 -18.31 25.45 25.38
N ALA A 25 -16.98 25.53 25.38
CA ALA A 25 -16.27 26.75 25.04
C ALA A 25 -16.44 27.13 23.55
N ILE A 26 -16.49 26.14 22.65
CA ILE A 26 -16.79 26.35 21.24
C ILE A 26 -18.25 26.81 21.05
N ASP A 27 -19.19 26.14 21.71
CA ASP A 27 -20.63 26.52 21.68
C ASP A 27 -20.85 27.96 22.15
N ALA A 28 -20.12 28.42 23.17
CA ALA A 28 -20.22 29.80 23.68
C ALA A 28 -19.78 30.87 22.67
N LEU A 29 -18.90 30.52 21.72
CA LEU A 29 -18.41 31.45 20.67
C LEU A 29 -19.40 31.57 19.49
N GLU A 30 -20.27 30.60 19.27
CA GLU A 30 -21.14 30.53 18.08
C GLU A 30 -21.93 31.83 17.83
N PRO A 31 -22.61 32.46 18.82
CA PRO A 31 -23.37 33.68 18.57
C PRO A 31 -22.52 34.86 18.07
N THR A 32 -21.21 34.84 18.36
CA THR A 32 -20.28 35.87 17.91
C THR A 32 -19.90 35.64 16.45
N TYR A 33 -19.61 34.40 16.08
CA TYR A 33 -19.18 34.03 14.71
C TYR A 33 -20.36 34.07 13.71
N GLU A 34 -21.58 33.77 14.15
CA GLU A 34 -22.78 33.85 13.30
C GLU A 34 -23.05 35.27 12.78
N LYS A 35 -22.62 36.31 13.50
CA LYS A 35 -22.79 37.72 13.12
C LYS A 35 -21.74 38.22 12.13
N LEU A 36 -20.64 37.50 11.93
CA LEU A 36 -19.57 37.89 11.02
C LEU A 36 -20.02 37.79 9.56
N THR A 37 -19.56 38.71 8.72
CA THR A 37 -19.69 38.58 7.26
C THR A 37 -18.73 37.50 6.75
N ASP A 38 -18.92 37.05 5.51
CA ASP A 38 -18.05 36.03 4.88
C ASP A 38 -16.59 36.52 4.83
N ASP A 39 -16.37 37.79 4.50
CA ASP A 39 -15.03 38.38 4.44
C ASP A 39 -14.41 38.45 5.85
N GLN A 40 -15.20 38.81 6.86
CA GLN A 40 -14.73 38.82 8.27
C GLN A 40 -14.40 37.42 8.77
N LEU A 41 -15.17 36.40 8.36
CA LEU A 41 -14.91 35.02 8.72
C LEU A 41 -13.62 34.53 8.05
N ARG A 42 -13.36 34.93 6.80
CA ARG A 42 -12.12 34.64 6.07
C ARG A 42 -10.91 35.36 6.69
N GLU A 43 -11.09 36.62 7.15
CA GLU A 43 -10.02 37.36 7.81
C GLU A 43 -9.65 36.76 9.17
N LYS A 44 -10.59 36.12 9.87
CA LYS A 44 -10.27 35.33 11.06
C LYS A 44 -9.28 34.21 10.79
N THR A 45 -9.28 33.61 9.62
CA THR A 45 -8.26 32.61 9.23
C THR A 45 -6.88 33.24 9.16
N ASN A 46 -6.76 34.45 8.59
CA ASN A 46 -5.47 35.16 8.52
C ASN A 46 -4.95 35.52 9.92
N GLU A 47 -5.86 35.98 10.79
CA GLU A 47 -5.52 36.30 12.19
C GLU A 47 -5.03 35.07 12.95
N LEU A 48 -5.76 33.95 12.87
CA LEU A 48 -5.41 32.70 13.52
C LEU A 48 -4.09 32.12 12.96
N ARG A 49 -3.88 32.20 11.63
CA ARG A 49 -2.64 31.79 10.98
C ARG A 49 -1.44 32.61 11.47
N ALA A 50 -1.58 33.93 11.58
CA ALA A 50 -0.52 34.78 12.09
C ALA A 50 -0.17 34.45 13.55
N ARG A 51 -1.17 34.16 14.40
CA ARG A 51 -0.97 33.74 15.78
C ARG A 51 -0.27 32.39 15.88
N ALA A 52 -0.70 31.40 15.10
CA ALA A 52 -0.13 30.06 15.07
C ALA A 52 1.34 30.09 14.58
N GLN A 53 1.63 30.84 13.52
CA GLN A 53 3.00 31.01 13.02
C GLN A 53 3.88 31.88 13.90
N GLY A 54 3.25 32.74 14.71
CA GLY A 54 3.90 33.53 15.78
C GLY A 54 4.26 32.72 17.02
N GLY A 55 3.96 31.40 17.04
CA GLY A 55 4.34 30.48 18.13
C GLY A 55 3.27 30.30 19.21
N GLU A 56 2.04 30.75 19.01
CA GLU A 56 0.94 30.45 19.92
C GLU A 56 0.53 28.99 19.80
N GLU A 57 0.35 28.30 20.91
CA GLU A 57 -0.04 26.88 20.94
C GLU A 57 -1.42 26.66 20.29
N LEU A 58 -1.52 25.67 19.40
CA LEU A 58 -2.74 25.35 18.69
C LEU A 58 -3.92 25.00 19.62
N ASP A 59 -3.64 24.45 20.82
CA ASP A 59 -4.65 24.15 21.83
C ASP A 59 -5.38 25.40 22.33
N LYS A 60 -4.71 26.57 22.37
CA LYS A 60 -5.33 27.84 22.73
C LYS A 60 -6.20 28.41 21.62
N LEU A 61 -5.84 28.13 20.35
CA LEU A 61 -6.58 28.55 19.16
C LEU A 61 -7.78 27.64 18.84
N LEU A 62 -7.80 26.42 19.40
CA LEU A 62 -8.80 25.39 19.09
C LEU A 62 -10.24 25.89 19.20
N PRO A 63 -10.70 26.57 20.27
CA PRO A 63 -12.10 26.98 20.36
C PRO A 63 -12.49 27.97 19.25
N GLU A 64 -11.64 28.92 18.93
CA GLU A 64 -11.88 29.92 17.86
C GLU A 64 -11.84 29.27 16.48
N ALA A 65 -10.84 28.43 16.21
CA ALA A 65 -10.70 27.73 14.94
C ALA A 65 -11.90 26.80 14.66
N PHE A 66 -12.36 26.05 15.65
CA PHE A 66 -13.53 25.18 15.51
C PHE A 66 -14.82 25.98 15.31
N ALA A 67 -14.96 27.13 15.95
CA ALA A 67 -16.10 28.03 15.74
C ALA A 67 -16.11 28.59 14.30
N VAL A 68 -14.95 28.97 13.73
CA VAL A 68 -14.80 29.39 12.32
C VAL A 68 -15.26 28.29 11.38
N VAL A 69 -14.75 27.07 11.55
CA VAL A 69 -15.10 25.93 10.68
C VAL A 69 -16.58 25.58 10.80
N ARG A 70 -17.14 25.61 12.01
CA ARG A 70 -18.55 25.30 12.25
C ARG A 70 -19.47 26.28 11.54
N GLU A 71 -19.20 27.58 11.63
CA GLU A 71 -20.00 28.60 10.92
C GLU A 71 -19.78 28.52 9.42
N GLY A 72 -18.55 28.36 8.95
CA GLY A 72 -18.24 28.19 7.53
C GLY A 72 -18.94 26.96 6.94
N SER A 73 -18.94 25.83 7.65
CA SER A 73 -19.65 24.62 7.24
C SER A 73 -21.16 24.81 7.12
N LYS A 74 -21.76 25.53 8.07
CA LYS A 74 -23.19 25.89 8.05
C LYS A 74 -23.52 26.71 6.80
N ARG A 75 -22.67 27.69 6.44
CA ARG A 75 -22.91 28.57 5.29
C ARG A 75 -22.69 27.88 3.94
N VAL A 76 -21.57 27.13 3.80
CA VAL A 76 -21.14 26.58 2.51
C VAL A 76 -21.77 25.23 2.20
N LEU A 77 -21.82 24.33 3.23
CA LEU A 77 -22.30 22.97 3.07
C LEU A 77 -23.75 22.79 3.57
N GLY A 78 -24.31 23.78 4.26
CA GLY A 78 -25.61 23.64 4.93
C GLY A 78 -25.57 22.67 6.13
N MET A 79 -24.37 22.25 6.57
CA MET A 79 -24.16 21.30 7.63
C MET A 79 -23.52 21.95 8.84
N ARG A 80 -24.27 22.01 9.95
CA ARG A 80 -23.73 22.50 11.22
C ARG A 80 -23.20 21.34 12.04
N PRO A 81 -21.88 21.26 12.35
CA PRO A 81 -21.33 20.21 13.18
C PRO A 81 -22.02 20.04 14.51
N PHE A 82 -22.38 18.80 14.86
CA PHE A 82 -22.97 18.45 16.14
C PHE A 82 -21.92 18.45 17.25
N ARG A 83 -22.38 18.52 18.49
CA ARG A 83 -21.48 18.48 19.66
C ARG A 83 -20.60 17.23 19.70
N VAL A 84 -21.11 16.07 19.33
CA VAL A 84 -20.36 14.81 19.28
C VAL A 84 -19.25 14.87 18.20
N GLN A 85 -19.51 15.55 17.08
CA GLN A 85 -18.51 15.75 16.01
C GLN A 85 -17.39 16.71 16.47
N MET A 86 -17.72 17.77 17.22
CA MET A 86 -16.69 18.64 17.81
C MET A 86 -15.80 17.86 18.78
N ILE A 87 -16.39 16.99 19.63
CA ILE A 87 -15.61 16.11 20.52
C ILE A 87 -14.70 15.19 19.74
N GLY A 88 -15.20 14.57 18.65
CA GLY A 88 -14.39 13.76 17.74
C GLY A 88 -13.22 14.55 17.14
N GLY A 89 -13.48 15.78 16.67
CA GLY A 89 -12.45 16.67 16.15
C GLY A 89 -11.37 17.04 17.18
N ILE A 90 -11.76 17.26 18.44
CA ILE A 90 -10.81 17.51 19.55
C ILE A 90 -9.93 16.29 19.79
N VAL A 91 -10.50 15.08 19.78
CA VAL A 91 -9.76 13.81 19.94
C VAL A 91 -8.74 13.64 18.82
N LEU A 92 -9.14 13.91 17.56
CA LEU A 92 -8.23 13.88 16.43
C LEU A 92 -7.09 14.91 16.55
N HIS A 93 -7.40 16.14 17.01
CA HIS A 93 -6.35 17.14 17.24
C HIS A 93 -5.35 16.70 18.30
N GLN A 94 -5.79 15.95 19.32
CA GLN A 94 -4.92 15.40 20.35
C GLN A 94 -4.00 14.26 19.90
N GLY A 95 -4.03 13.86 18.61
CA GLY A 95 -3.24 12.73 18.11
C GLY A 95 -3.76 11.38 18.62
N ARG A 96 -5.09 11.19 18.65
CA ARG A 96 -5.74 9.98 19.14
C ARG A 96 -6.73 9.45 18.10
N ILE A 97 -7.27 8.26 18.31
CA ILE A 97 -8.29 7.67 17.45
C ILE A 97 -9.68 8.02 17.99
N ALA A 98 -10.49 8.67 17.14
CA ALA A 98 -11.92 8.92 17.40
C ALA A 98 -12.75 7.73 16.84
N GLU A 99 -13.23 6.85 17.73
CA GLU A 99 -14.18 5.82 17.32
C GLU A 99 -15.58 6.45 17.24
N MET A 100 -15.99 6.79 16.02
CA MET A 100 -17.31 7.32 15.69
C MET A 100 -18.05 6.31 14.82
N LYS A 101 -19.27 5.97 15.21
CA LYS A 101 -20.06 4.97 14.46
C LYS A 101 -20.34 5.43 13.04
N THR A 102 -20.50 4.45 12.13
CA THR A 102 -20.79 4.73 10.73
C THR A 102 -22.03 5.62 10.60
N GLY A 103 -21.96 6.64 9.74
CA GLY A 103 -23.04 7.61 9.55
C GLY A 103 -23.09 8.79 10.53
N GLU A 104 -22.15 8.90 11.48
CA GLU A 104 -22.05 10.03 12.41
C GLU A 104 -21.30 11.26 11.82
N GLY A 105 -20.93 11.22 10.52
CA GLY A 105 -20.30 12.35 9.83
C GLY A 105 -18.82 12.55 10.14
N LYS A 106 -18.03 11.48 10.11
CA LYS A 106 -16.57 11.47 10.32
C LYS A 106 -15.84 12.48 9.42
N THR A 107 -16.21 12.57 8.15
CA THR A 107 -15.61 13.48 7.18
C THR A 107 -15.69 14.94 7.62
N LEU A 108 -16.87 15.37 8.10
CA LEU A 108 -17.07 16.72 8.64
C LEU A 108 -16.31 16.92 9.94
N THR A 109 -16.23 15.88 10.77
CA THR A 109 -15.45 15.90 12.02
C THR A 109 -13.99 16.16 11.77
N ALA A 110 -13.39 15.52 10.76
CA ALA A 110 -11.99 15.70 10.39
C ALA A 110 -11.68 17.12 9.88
N ALA A 111 -12.67 17.83 9.35
CA ALA A 111 -12.47 19.18 8.81
C ALA A 111 -11.97 20.17 9.87
N MET A 112 -12.45 20.07 11.11
CA MET A 112 -12.10 21.00 12.20
C MET A 112 -10.61 20.87 12.60
N PRO A 113 -10.09 19.68 12.98
CA PRO A 113 -8.68 19.54 13.31
C PRO A 113 -7.75 19.72 12.11
N ALA A 114 -8.19 19.39 10.89
CA ALA A 114 -7.41 19.65 9.68
C ALA A 114 -7.17 21.15 9.48
N TYR A 115 -8.23 21.96 9.56
CA TYR A 115 -8.12 23.41 9.49
C TYR A 115 -7.19 23.97 10.58
N LEU A 116 -7.40 23.59 11.86
CA LEU A 116 -6.60 24.08 12.97
C LEU A 116 -5.10 23.78 12.79
N ASN A 117 -4.75 22.56 12.42
CA ASN A 117 -3.35 22.18 12.26
C ASN A 117 -2.72 22.77 10.98
N ALA A 118 -3.51 23.04 9.93
CA ALA A 118 -3.06 23.69 8.70
C ALA A 118 -2.65 25.15 8.93
N LEU A 119 -3.17 25.83 9.97
CA LEU A 119 -2.75 27.19 10.34
C LEU A 119 -1.24 27.31 10.60
N SER A 120 -0.58 26.23 11.00
CA SER A 120 0.87 26.20 11.21
C SER A 120 1.69 26.41 9.93
N GLY A 121 1.08 26.23 8.74
CA GLY A 121 1.76 26.26 7.44
C GLY A 121 2.60 25.02 7.10
N LYS A 122 2.66 24.02 8.00
CA LYS A 122 3.45 22.79 7.81
C LYS A 122 2.75 21.72 6.98
N GLY A 123 1.48 21.91 6.66
CA GLY A 123 0.65 20.96 5.89
C GLY A 123 -0.01 19.87 6.74
N VAL A 124 -1.17 19.44 6.27
CA VAL A 124 -1.97 18.37 6.87
C VAL A 124 -2.35 17.37 5.78
N HIS A 125 -2.14 16.08 6.02
CA HIS A 125 -2.57 15.01 5.13
C HIS A 125 -3.84 14.35 5.66
N ILE A 126 -4.86 14.23 4.83
CA ILE A 126 -6.05 13.43 5.12
C ILE A 126 -5.98 12.18 4.25
N VAL A 127 -5.83 11.05 4.92
CA VAL A 127 -5.53 9.76 4.27
C VAL A 127 -6.80 8.95 4.15
N THR A 128 -7.11 8.49 2.94
CA THR A 128 -8.28 7.66 2.63
C THR A 128 -7.88 6.31 2.07
N VAL A 129 -8.81 5.37 2.02
CA VAL A 129 -8.54 4.00 1.54
C VAL A 129 -8.54 3.87 0.01
N ASN A 130 -9.03 4.85 -0.74
CA ASN A 130 -9.07 4.80 -2.20
C ASN A 130 -9.18 6.19 -2.86
N ASP A 131 -8.86 6.25 -4.16
CA ASP A 131 -8.85 7.48 -4.96
C ASP A 131 -10.22 8.13 -5.08
N TYR A 132 -11.29 7.32 -5.14
CA TYR A 132 -12.66 7.84 -5.20
C TYR A 132 -12.98 8.69 -3.96
N LEU A 133 -12.69 8.18 -2.76
CA LEU A 133 -12.91 8.91 -1.52
C LEU A 133 -11.98 10.11 -1.38
N ALA A 134 -10.71 9.98 -1.79
CA ALA A 134 -9.76 11.09 -1.78
C ALA A 134 -10.28 12.26 -2.64
N LYS A 135 -10.74 11.95 -3.86
CA LYS A 135 -11.32 12.93 -4.78
C LYS A 135 -12.62 13.52 -4.20
N PHE A 136 -13.58 12.66 -3.84
CA PHE A 136 -14.89 13.09 -3.38
C PHE A 136 -14.83 13.94 -2.11
N GLN A 137 -14.10 13.47 -1.08
CA GLN A 137 -13.96 14.22 0.19
C GLN A 137 -13.13 15.50 0.00
N GLY A 138 -12.07 15.43 -0.82
CA GLY A 138 -11.23 16.59 -1.15
C GLY A 138 -11.98 17.69 -1.90
N GLU A 139 -12.90 17.34 -2.78
CA GLU A 139 -13.76 18.28 -3.48
C GLU A 139 -14.84 18.86 -2.58
N GLU A 140 -15.53 18.01 -1.81
CA GLU A 140 -16.63 18.42 -0.96
C GLU A 140 -16.16 19.28 0.23
N MET A 141 -15.18 18.82 0.99
CA MET A 141 -14.62 19.61 2.10
C MET A 141 -13.73 20.75 1.59
N GLY A 142 -13.17 20.61 0.39
CA GLY A 142 -12.42 21.67 -0.29
C GLY A 142 -13.22 22.93 -0.50
N LYS A 143 -14.54 22.85 -0.67
CA LYS A 143 -15.43 24.03 -0.75
C LYS A 143 -15.35 24.83 0.55
N LEU A 144 -15.44 24.16 1.71
CA LEU A 144 -15.34 24.77 3.03
C LEU A 144 -13.96 25.38 3.26
N TYR A 145 -12.89 24.67 2.97
CA TYR A 145 -11.54 25.15 3.21
C TYR A 145 -11.19 26.36 2.31
N ARG A 146 -11.53 26.31 1.01
CA ARG A 146 -11.31 27.44 0.09
C ARG A 146 -12.14 28.66 0.49
N PHE A 147 -13.38 28.47 0.94
CA PHE A 147 -14.20 29.55 1.49
C PHE A 147 -13.52 30.22 2.69
N LEU A 148 -12.87 29.44 3.55
CA LEU A 148 -12.11 29.93 4.69
C LEU A 148 -10.69 30.44 4.33
N GLY A 149 -10.29 30.43 3.05
CA GLY A 149 -8.97 30.90 2.61
C GLY A 149 -7.82 29.92 2.76
N MET A 150 -8.12 28.60 2.79
CA MET A 150 -7.13 27.52 2.79
C MET A 150 -7.01 26.89 1.40
N SER A 151 -5.79 26.49 1.03
CA SER A 151 -5.52 25.74 -0.19
C SER A 151 -5.72 24.22 0.02
N VAL A 152 -6.25 23.53 -0.99
CA VAL A 152 -6.52 22.08 -0.95
C VAL A 152 -5.98 21.39 -2.18
N GLY A 153 -5.17 20.37 -1.97
CA GLY A 153 -4.66 19.47 -2.99
C GLY A 153 -5.25 18.05 -2.84
N VAL A 154 -5.30 17.33 -3.95
CA VAL A 154 -5.73 15.92 -3.98
C VAL A 154 -4.70 15.12 -4.75
N ILE A 155 -4.19 14.06 -4.14
CA ILE A 155 -3.25 13.11 -4.75
C ILE A 155 -4.03 11.88 -5.22
N LEU A 156 -3.93 11.60 -6.51
CA LEU A 156 -4.58 10.48 -7.18
C LEU A 156 -3.54 9.71 -8.01
N ASN A 157 -3.89 8.49 -8.38
CA ASN A 157 -3.11 7.73 -9.34
C ASN A 157 -3.07 8.45 -10.70
N GLY A 158 -1.91 8.40 -11.38
CA GLY A 158 -1.72 8.99 -12.72
C GLY A 158 -1.37 10.48 -12.76
N LEU A 159 -1.26 11.18 -11.63
CA LEU A 159 -0.80 12.57 -11.60
C LEU A 159 0.70 12.67 -11.95
N THR A 160 1.06 13.74 -12.67
CA THR A 160 2.48 14.05 -12.96
C THR A 160 3.21 14.54 -11.70
N PRO A 161 4.57 14.45 -11.65
CA PRO A 161 5.34 14.93 -10.50
C PRO A 161 5.07 16.41 -10.16
N GLU A 162 4.88 17.26 -11.18
CA GLU A 162 4.59 18.68 -11.00
C GLU A 162 3.22 18.90 -10.35
N GLN A 163 2.20 18.12 -10.78
CA GLN A 163 0.86 18.17 -10.19
C GLN A 163 0.88 17.66 -8.75
N ARG A 164 1.63 16.58 -8.47
CA ARG A 164 1.83 16.07 -7.11
C ARG A 164 2.48 17.11 -6.22
N LYS A 165 3.56 17.73 -6.67
CA LYS A 165 4.27 18.79 -5.94
C LYS A 165 3.36 19.97 -5.62
N ALA A 166 2.54 20.40 -6.57
CA ALA A 166 1.55 21.44 -6.37
C ALA A 166 0.51 21.04 -5.31
N ALA A 167 0.01 19.81 -5.35
CA ALA A 167 -0.96 19.30 -4.39
C ALA A 167 -0.37 19.17 -2.97
N TYR A 168 0.87 18.69 -2.83
CA TYR A 168 1.55 18.63 -1.52
C TYR A 168 1.91 20.00 -0.97
N SER A 169 2.05 21.04 -1.81
CA SER A 169 2.33 22.41 -1.34
C SER A 169 1.11 23.10 -0.73
N CYS A 170 -0.10 22.55 -0.90
CA CYS A 170 -1.33 23.07 -0.30
C CYS A 170 -1.33 22.94 1.23
N ASP A 171 -2.21 23.72 1.89
CA ASP A 171 -2.38 23.67 3.34
C ASP A 171 -2.92 22.30 3.81
N ILE A 172 -3.84 21.72 3.03
CA ILE A 172 -4.46 20.42 3.31
C ILE A 172 -4.38 19.58 2.04
N THR A 173 -3.88 18.34 2.16
CA THR A 173 -3.74 17.41 1.05
C THR A 173 -4.50 16.12 1.34
N TYR A 174 -5.45 15.77 0.47
CA TYR A 174 -6.12 14.48 0.45
C TYR A 174 -5.34 13.49 -0.40
N GLY A 175 -5.26 12.23 0.01
CA GLY A 175 -4.63 11.19 -0.77
C GLY A 175 -4.87 9.80 -0.21
N THR A 176 -4.56 8.77 -0.98
CA THR A 176 -4.62 7.40 -0.48
C THR A 176 -3.35 7.04 0.28
N ASN A 177 -3.47 6.11 1.23
CA ASN A 177 -2.34 5.55 1.97
C ASN A 177 -1.23 5.05 1.02
N ASN A 178 -1.62 4.41 -0.08
CA ASN A 178 -0.71 3.87 -1.09
C ASN A 178 0.07 4.96 -1.82
N GLU A 179 -0.63 5.95 -2.38
CA GLU A 179 0.01 7.02 -3.16
C GLU A 179 0.96 7.85 -2.30
N LEU A 180 0.55 8.17 -1.06
CA LEU A 180 1.40 8.90 -0.11
C LEU A 180 2.68 8.11 0.23
N GLY A 181 2.57 6.81 0.47
CA GLY A 181 3.72 5.97 0.76
C GLY A 181 4.61 5.72 -0.46
N PHE A 182 4.02 5.55 -1.65
CA PHE A 182 4.81 5.43 -2.90
C PHE A 182 5.52 6.74 -3.25
N ASP A 183 4.89 7.90 -3.02
CA ASP A 183 5.56 9.19 -3.23
C ASP A 183 6.75 9.37 -2.28
N TYR A 184 6.63 8.92 -1.02
CA TYR A 184 7.76 8.90 -0.09
C TYR A 184 8.91 8.04 -0.61
N LEU A 185 8.61 6.84 -1.12
CA LEU A 185 9.66 5.98 -1.68
C LEU A 185 10.28 6.61 -2.94
N ARG A 186 9.46 7.18 -3.84
CA ARG A 186 9.94 7.87 -5.04
C ARG A 186 10.83 9.06 -4.70
N ASP A 187 10.47 9.88 -3.72
CA ASP A 187 11.26 11.02 -3.27
C ASP A 187 12.64 10.63 -2.74
N ASN A 188 12.75 9.42 -2.18
CA ASN A 188 14.03 8.89 -1.73
C ASN A 188 14.86 8.21 -2.84
N MET A 189 14.37 8.23 -4.09
CA MET A 189 15.08 7.70 -5.27
C MET A 189 15.45 8.80 -6.28
N VAL A 190 15.02 10.07 -6.08
CA VAL A 190 15.34 11.18 -7.00
C VAL A 190 16.80 11.61 -6.86
N VAL A 191 17.39 12.08 -7.97
CA VAL A 191 18.79 12.53 -8.03
C VAL A 191 18.91 14.06 -7.76
N TYR A 192 17.81 14.81 -7.93
CA TYR A 192 17.78 16.26 -7.74
C TYR A 192 16.67 16.64 -6.76
N LYS A 193 16.96 17.59 -5.86
CA LYS A 193 16.00 18.09 -4.85
C LYS A 193 14.73 18.66 -5.47
N GLU A 194 14.85 19.30 -6.63
CA GLU A 194 13.71 19.89 -7.35
C GLU A 194 12.66 18.86 -7.75
N ASN A 195 13.06 17.59 -7.90
CA ASN A 195 12.18 16.49 -8.29
C ASN A 195 11.43 15.87 -7.10
N MET A 196 11.76 16.23 -5.87
CA MET A 196 11.00 15.83 -4.68
C MET A 196 9.63 16.49 -4.70
N VAL A 197 8.60 15.72 -4.36
CA VAL A 197 7.20 16.17 -4.38
C VAL A 197 6.64 16.42 -2.99
N GLN A 198 7.04 15.62 -1.99
CA GLN A 198 6.54 15.73 -0.62
C GLN A 198 7.30 16.77 0.21
N ARG A 199 6.59 17.30 1.20
CA ARG A 199 7.16 18.08 2.30
C ARG A 199 7.42 17.18 3.51
N GLU A 200 7.78 17.77 4.66
CA GLU A 200 7.87 17.04 5.93
C GLU A 200 6.52 16.45 6.36
N HIS A 201 6.56 15.29 7.01
CA HIS A 201 5.39 14.59 7.51
C HIS A 201 4.94 15.19 8.85
N ASN A 202 4.14 16.27 8.80
CA ASN A 202 3.76 17.00 10.01
C ASN A 202 2.55 16.36 10.71
N PHE A 203 1.36 16.34 10.09
CA PHE A 203 0.16 15.80 10.68
C PHE A 203 -0.64 14.97 9.68
N ALA A 204 -1.02 13.75 10.08
CA ALA A 204 -1.94 12.92 9.30
C ALA A 204 -3.22 12.60 10.09
N ILE A 205 -4.35 12.71 9.41
CA ILE A 205 -5.65 12.20 9.85
C ILE A 205 -6.01 11.02 8.96
N VAL A 206 -6.04 9.82 9.52
CA VAL A 206 -6.32 8.59 8.76
C VAL A 206 -7.80 8.25 8.88
N ASP A 207 -8.52 8.31 7.75
CA ASP A 207 -9.92 7.86 7.67
C ASP A 207 -9.95 6.35 7.52
N GLU A 208 -10.90 5.69 8.20
CA GLU A 208 -10.96 4.23 8.33
C GLU A 208 -9.61 3.64 8.80
N VAL A 209 -9.08 4.20 9.90
CA VAL A 209 -7.74 3.93 10.44
C VAL A 209 -7.48 2.44 10.70
N ASP A 210 -8.49 1.68 11.05
CA ASP A 210 -8.42 0.24 11.26
C ASP A 210 -8.20 -0.54 9.95
N SER A 211 -8.71 -0.05 8.83
CA SER A 211 -8.40 -0.62 7.52
C SER A 211 -6.95 -0.42 7.15
N ILE A 212 -6.49 0.83 7.24
CA ILE A 212 -5.19 1.23 6.75
C ILE A 212 -4.07 0.71 7.66
N LEU A 213 -4.21 0.91 8.98
CA LEU A 213 -3.15 0.60 9.93
C LEU A 213 -3.18 -0.84 10.49
N ILE A 214 -4.27 -1.58 10.27
CA ILE A 214 -4.39 -2.97 10.71
C ILE A 214 -4.51 -3.92 9.52
N ASP A 215 -5.55 -3.79 8.68
CA ASP A 215 -5.80 -4.76 7.61
C ASP A 215 -4.75 -4.71 6.52
N GLU A 216 -4.53 -3.54 5.92
CA GLU A 216 -3.56 -3.36 4.84
C GLU A 216 -2.11 -3.40 5.34
N ALA A 217 -1.87 -3.24 6.64
CA ALA A 217 -0.55 -3.23 7.24
C ALA A 217 0.11 -4.63 7.38
N ARG A 218 -0.41 -5.65 6.69
CA ARG A 218 0.19 -6.99 6.58
C ARG A 218 1.27 -7.07 5.50
N THR A 219 1.20 -6.23 4.49
CA THR A 219 2.13 -6.20 3.37
C THR A 219 2.81 -4.84 3.27
N PRO A 220 4.12 -4.78 3.01
CA PRO A 220 4.81 -3.51 2.81
C PRO A 220 4.44 -2.88 1.46
N LEU A 221 4.73 -1.59 1.33
CA LEU A 221 4.78 -0.89 0.04
C LEU A 221 6.11 -1.20 -0.63
N ILE A 222 6.08 -1.64 -1.87
CA ILE A 222 7.28 -2.04 -2.63
C ILE A 222 7.28 -1.35 -3.98
N ILE A 223 8.38 -0.68 -4.32
CA ILE A 223 8.69 -0.26 -5.69
C ILE A 223 9.62 -1.30 -6.29
N SER A 224 9.18 -1.91 -7.39
CA SER A 224 9.94 -2.95 -8.09
C SER A 224 10.47 -2.45 -9.42
N GLY A 225 11.65 -2.92 -9.80
CA GLY A 225 12.24 -2.77 -11.12
C GLY A 225 12.36 -4.11 -11.84
N GLN A 226 12.76 -4.08 -13.11
CA GLN A 226 12.99 -5.31 -13.86
C GLN A 226 14.24 -6.04 -13.36
N GLY A 227 14.11 -7.31 -13.00
CA GLY A 227 15.20 -8.21 -12.66
C GLY A 227 15.84 -8.85 -13.90
N GLU A 228 16.98 -9.48 -13.71
CA GLU A 228 17.78 -10.11 -14.78
C GLU A 228 17.44 -11.61 -14.98
N LYS A 229 16.65 -12.24 -14.09
CA LYS A 229 16.47 -13.69 -14.05
C LYS A 229 15.51 -14.23 -15.12
N SER A 230 15.76 -15.48 -15.52
CA SER A 230 15.02 -16.22 -16.55
C SER A 230 13.64 -16.65 -16.06
N THR A 231 12.63 -16.57 -16.94
CA THR A 231 11.24 -16.95 -16.68
C THR A 231 10.96 -18.44 -16.89
N ASP A 232 11.86 -19.18 -17.55
CA ASP A 232 11.64 -20.56 -17.97
C ASP A 232 11.50 -21.57 -16.81
N MET A 233 12.09 -21.25 -15.64
CA MET A 233 12.06 -22.14 -14.47
C MET A 233 10.69 -22.19 -13.81
N TYR A 234 9.91 -21.09 -13.81
CA TYR A 234 8.56 -21.08 -13.28
C TYR A 234 7.62 -22.03 -14.03
N GLU A 235 7.69 -22.05 -15.36
CA GLU A 235 6.89 -22.99 -16.16
C GLU A 235 7.31 -24.45 -15.94
N LYS A 236 8.62 -24.71 -15.73
CA LYS A 236 9.09 -26.06 -15.42
C LYS A 236 8.65 -26.50 -14.02
N ALA A 237 8.72 -25.60 -13.04
CA ALA A 237 8.27 -25.87 -11.67
C ALA A 237 6.76 -26.12 -11.63
N ASP A 238 5.95 -25.33 -12.33
CA ASP A 238 4.52 -25.53 -12.43
C ASP A 238 4.18 -26.91 -13.03
N ARG A 239 4.80 -27.29 -14.17
CA ARG A 239 4.60 -28.61 -14.79
C ARG A 239 5.01 -29.76 -13.88
N PHE A 240 5.98 -29.56 -13.00
CA PHE A 240 6.37 -30.53 -12.00
C PHE A 240 5.32 -30.64 -10.89
N VAL A 241 4.91 -29.52 -10.29
CA VAL A 241 3.97 -29.45 -9.17
C VAL A 241 2.61 -30.03 -9.56
N CYS A 242 2.13 -29.80 -10.77
CA CYS A 242 0.87 -30.40 -11.27
C CYS A 242 0.87 -31.93 -11.31
N ARG A 243 2.04 -32.59 -11.17
CA ARG A 243 2.15 -34.06 -11.10
C ARG A 243 2.21 -34.61 -9.70
N LEU A 244 2.35 -33.75 -8.69
CA LEU A 244 2.45 -34.16 -7.31
C LEU A 244 1.08 -34.44 -6.71
N VAL A 245 1.05 -35.38 -5.77
CA VAL A 245 -0.15 -35.79 -5.04
C VAL A 245 -0.15 -35.12 -3.68
N ARG A 246 -1.26 -34.44 -3.34
CA ARG A 246 -1.45 -33.85 -2.02
C ARG A 246 -1.55 -34.96 -0.96
N GLY A 247 -0.75 -34.85 0.10
CA GLY A 247 -0.77 -35.74 1.24
C GLY A 247 -1.77 -35.31 2.30
N GLU A 248 -2.31 -36.29 3.02
CA GLU A 248 -3.15 -36.11 4.20
C GLU A 248 -2.40 -36.57 5.45
N LYS A 249 -2.63 -35.90 6.59
CA LYS A 249 -2.10 -36.34 7.88
C LYS A 249 -2.81 -37.62 8.30
N LYS A 250 -2.09 -38.72 8.46
CA LYS A 250 -2.61 -39.91 9.14
C LYS A 250 -2.54 -39.64 10.64
N GLU A 251 -3.71 -39.52 11.28
CA GLU A 251 -3.75 -39.50 12.75
C GLU A 251 -3.45 -40.91 13.29
N ASP A 252 -2.54 -40.98 14.26
CA ASP A 252 -2.26 -42.25 14.95
C ASP A 252 -3.53 -42.71 15.69
N PRO A 253 -4.08 -43.89 15.37
CA PRO A 253 -5.31 -44.41 15.99
C PRO A 253 -5.22 -44.53 17.51
N GLU A 254 -4.01 -44.72 18.06
CA GLU A 254 -3.79 -44.88 19.51
C GLU A 254 -3.84 -43.53 20.26
N LEU A 255 -3.62 -42.42 19.54
CA LEU A 255 -3.63 -41.10 20.13
C LEU A 255 -4.89 -40.28 19.70
N ALA A 256 -5.79 -40.89 18.94
CA ALA A 256 -7.05 -40.31 18.52
C ALA A 256 -7.91 -39.91 19.72
N GLY A 257 -8.17 -38.62 19.91
CA GLY A 257 -8.97 -38.05 21.01
C GLY A 257 -8.18 -37.37 22.11
N GLN A 258 -6.83 -37.36 22.06
CA GLN A 258 -6.00 -36.60 23.01
C GLN A 258 -5.71 -35.19 22.48
N SER A 259 -5.46 -34.23 23.41
CA SER A 259 -5.14 -32.86 23.02
C SER A 259 -3.81 -32.77 22.28
N SER A 260 -3.67 -31.82 21.35
CA SER A 260 -2.46 -31.63 20.54
C SER A 260 -1.17 -31.48 21.38
N THR A 261 -1.27 -30.90 22.57
CA THR A 261 -0.15 -30.77 23.54
C THR A 261 0.28 -32.11 24.12
N VAL A 262 -0.67 -33.01 24.41
CA VAL A 262 -0.38 -34.36 24.94
C VAL A 262 0.21 -35.22 23.83
N ARG A 263 -0.28 -35.14 22.61
CA ARG A 263 0.25 -35.85 21.45
C ARG A 263 1.71 -35.50 21.18
N ARG A 264 2.03 -34.20 21.21
CA ARG A 264 3.41 -33.69 21.02
C ARG A 264 4.37 -34.18 22.14
N LEU A 265 3.88 -34.24 23.38
CA LEU A 265 4.64 -34.74 24.51
C LEU A 265 4.88 -36.28 24.44
N MET A 266 4.01 -37.01 23.75
CA MET A 266 4.10 -38.45 23.52
C MET A 266 4.93 -38.84 22.30
N GLY A 267 5.51 -37.85 21.57
CA GLY A 267 6.42 -38.13 20.45
C GLY A 267 5.70 -38.56 19.18
N GLU A 268 4.46 -38.05 18.94
CA GLU A 268 3.71 -38.31 17.71
C GLU A 268 4.57 -37.99 16.47
N GLN A 269 4.98 -39.03 15.74
CA GLN A 269 5.53 -38.87 14.40
C GLN A 269 4.35 -38.75 13.43
N VAL A 270 4.20 -37.60 12.85
CA VAL A 270 3.14 -37.35 11.86
C VAL A 270 3.56 -37.95 10.53
N GLU A 271 3.04 -39.12 10.19
CA GLU A 271 3.18 -39.68 8.85
C GLU A 271 2.25 -38.92 7.90
N ILE A 272 2.83 -38.33 6.86
CA ILE A 272 2.11 -37.68 5.78
C ILE A 272 2.19 -38.60 4.56
N ASP A 273 1.04 -39.04 4.07
CA ASP A 273 0.93 -39.82 2.85
C ASP A 273 0.78 -38.86 1.66
N GLY A 274 1.71 -38.91 0.70
CA GLY A 274 1.72 -38.03 -0.48
C GLY A 274 3.03 -37.31 -0.69
N ASP A 275 3.07 -36.46 -1.74
CA ASP A 275 4.28 -35.79 -2.19
C ASP A 275 4.47 -34.40 -1.55
N TYR A 276 3.38 -33.78 -1.15
CA TYR A 276 3.42 -32.48 -0.45
C TYR A 276 2.27 -32.35 0.54
N TRP A 277 2.48 -31.49 1.53
CA TRP A 277 1.49 -31.19 2.54
C TRP A 277 1.17 -29.69 2.58
N VAL A 278 -0.10 -29.38 2.85
CA VAL A 278 -0.60 -27.99 2.93
C VAL A 278 -1.10 -27.70 4.32
N ASP A 279 -0.55 -26.68 4.96
CA ASP A 279 -1.11 -26.11 6.17
C ASP A 279 -2.06 -24.96 5.82
N GLU A 280 -3.35 -25.27 5.81
CA GLU A 280 -4.38 -24.25 5.52
C GLU A 280 -4.43 -23.12 6.56
N LYS A 281 -3.97 -23.40 7.79
CA LYS A 281 -3.90 -22.37 8.85
C LYS A 281 -2.76 -21.40 8.59
N GLU A 282 -1.61 -21.92 8.17
CA GLU A 282 -0.42 -21.12 7.92
C GLU A 282 -0.31 -20.61 6.49
N LYS A 283 -1.28 -20.98 5.62
CA LYS A 283 -1.23 -20.70 4.18
C LYS A 283 0.15 -21.08 3.62
N SER A 284 0.68 -22.24 4.02
CA SER A 284 1.99 -22.76 3.60
C SER A 284 1.86 -24.13 2.96
N ALA A 285 2.77 -24.44 2.04
CA ALA A 285 2.85 -25.74 1.39
C ALA A 285 4.32 -26.19 1.38
N THR A 286 4.57 -27.45 1.76
CA THR A 286 5.91 -28.03 1.86
C THR A 286 5.95 -29.40 1.19
N LEU A 287 7.11 -29.73 0.60
CA LEU A 287 7.36 -31.08 0.07
C LEU A 287 7.57 -32.07 1.21
N THR A 288 7.12 -33.31 1.02
CA THR A 288 7.52 -34.45 1.84
C THR A 288 8.82 -35.06 1.32
N GLU A 289 9.42 -36.01 2.03
CA GLU A 289 10.58 -36.75 1.54
C GLU A 289 10.34 -37.37 0.16
N ALA A 290 9.16 -37.96 -0.06
CA ALA A 290 8.78 -38.53 -1.37
C ALA A 290 8.67 -37.44 -2.46
N GLY A 291 8.23 -36.24 -2.09
CA GLY A 291 8.17 -35.08 -2.98
C GLY A 291 9.55 -34.55 -3.35
N VAL A 292 10.48 -34.51 -2.38
CA VAL A 292 11.88 -34.11 -2.60
C VAL A 292 12.58 -35.11 -3.54
N GLU A 293 12.48 -36.43 -3.32
CA GLU A 293 13.03 -37.42 -4.22
C GLU A 293 12.52 -37.29 -5.65
N LYS A 294 11.24 -37.02 -5.83
CA LYS A 294 10.64 -36.78 -7.16
C LYS A 294 11.17 -35.50 -7.78
N ALA A 295 11.38 -34.45 -7.02
CA ALA A 295 11.95 -33.18 -7.48
C ALA A 295 13.40 -33.38 -7.95
N GLU A 296 14.25 -34.03 -7.15
CA GLU A 296 15.63 -34.35 -7.48
C GLU A 296 15.74 -35.15 -8.79
N LYS A 297 14.88 -36.16 -8.93
CA LYS A 297 14.83 -36.99 -10.14
C LYS A 297 14.31 -36.20 -11.37
N TYR A 298 13.34 -35.31 -11.18
CA TYR A 298 12.76 -34.53 -12.29
C TYR A 298 13.71 -33.45 -12.80
N PHE A 299 14.39 -32.76 -11.90
CA PHE A 299 15.32 -31.68 -12.25
C PHE A 299 16.76 -32.18 -12.46
N GLY A 300 17.07 -33.42 -12.08
CA GLY A 300 18.39 -34.03 -12.29
C GLY A 300 19.46 -33.50 -11.33
N VAL A 301 19.06 -33.16 -10.10
CA VAL A 301 19.95 -32.72 -9.03
C VAL A 301 20.16 -33.85 -8.01
N GLU A 302 21.34 -33.93 -7.40
CA GLU A 302 21.66 -35.01 -6.43
C GLU A 302 21.04 -34.75 -5.06
N ASN A 303 20.99 -33.48 -4.63
CA ASN A 303 20.41 -33.09 -3.35
C ASN A 303 19.77 -31.71 -3.46
N LEU A 304 18.45 -31.64 -3.27
CA LEU A 304 17.69 -30.40 -3.38
C LEU A 304 18.00 -29.43 -2.23
N SER A 305 18.51 -29.93 -1.10
CA SER A 305 18.83 -29.11 0.10
C SER A 305 20.21 -28.45 0.03
N ASP A 306 21.00 -28.70 -1.02
CA ASP A 306 22.30 -28.06 -1.17
C ASP A 306 22.15 -26.56 -1.44
N PRO A 307 23.04 -25.70 -0.91
CA PRO A 307 22.98 -24.26 -1.11
C PRO A 307 22.92 -23.82 -2.59
N GLU A 308 23.55 -24.59 -3.48
CA GLU A 308 23.54 -24.35 -4.92
C GLU A 308 22.15 -24.56 -5.54
N ASN A 309 21.27 -25.35 -4.93
CA ASN A 309 19.93 -25.68 -5.37
C ASN A 309 18.84 -24.86 -4.68
N ASN A 310 19.17 -23.93 -3.79
CA ASN A 310 18.21 -23.09 -3.07
C ASN A 310 17.26 -22.34 -4.00
N GLU A 311 17.76 -21.83 -5.11
CA GLU A 311 16.95 -21.13 -6.10
C GLU A 311 15.92 -22.07 -6.77
N LEU A 312 16.31 -23.29 -7.10
CA LEU A 312 15.41 -24.30 -7.64
C LEU A 312 14.33 -24.68 -6.61
N TYR A 313 14.73 -24.89 -5.35
CA TYR A 313 13.80 -25.17 -4.27
C TYR A 313 12.77 -24.04 -4.10
N HIS A 314 13.22 -22.79 -4.18
CA HIS A 314 12.35 -21.62 -4.14
C HIS A 314 11.29 -21.65 -5.26
N TYR A 315 11.68 -21.89 -6.53
CA TYR A 315 10.73 -21.98 -7.64
C TYR A 315 9.68 -23.08 -7.41
N ILE A 316 10.08 -24.23 -6.88
CA ILE A 316 9.16 -25.34 -6.59
C ILE A 316 8.17 -24.96 -5.48
N ILE A 317 8.63 -24.32 -4.41
CA ILE A 317 7.77 -23.90 -3.30
C ILE A 317 6.78 -22.82 -3.74
N GLN A 318 7.21 -21.84 -4.56
CA GLN A 318 6.29 -20.83 -5.10
C GLN A 318 5.26 -21.42 -6.05
N ALA A 319 5.65 -22.33 -6.93
CA ALA A 319 4.72 -23.06 -7.79
C ALA A 319 3.73 -23.91 -6.96
N LEU A 320 4.20 -24.55 -5.89
CA LEU A 320 3.36 -25.33 -4.98
C LEU A 320 2.35 -24.43 -4.25
N LYS A 321 2.78 -23.28 -3.76
CA LYS A 321 1.93 -22.27 -3.12
C LYS A 321 0.88 -21.72 -4.10
N ALA A 322 1.28 -21.40 -5.32
CA ALA A 322 0.39 -20.93 -6.36
C ALA A 322 -0.71 -21.95 -6.69
N ASN A 323 -0.36 -23.25 -6.80
CA ASN A 323 -1.30 -24.31 -7.17
C ASN A 323 -2.17 -24.80 -6.02
N ALA A 324 -1.59 -24.95 -4.82
CA ALA A 324 -2.26 -25.60 -3.69
C ALA A 324 -3.01 -24.64 -2.77
N ILE A 325 -2.62 -23.35 -2.71
CA ILE A 325 -3.15 -22.37 -1.76
C ILE A 325 -3.94 -21.28 -2.47
N MET A 326 -3.34 -20.66 -3.51
CA MET A 326 -3.93 -19.49 -4.18
C MET A 326 -5.09 -19.88 -5.07
N LYS A 327 -6.24 -19.23 -4.86
CA LYS A 327 -7.50 -19.53 -5.56
C LYS A 327 -7.84 -18.39 -6.52
N ARG A 328 -8.14 -18.77 -7.76
CA ARG A 328 -8.67 -17.84 -8.77
C ARG A 328 -10.04 -17.30 -8.33
N ASP A 329 -10.34 -16.05 -8.65
CA ASP A 329 -11.55 -15.32 -8.29
C ASP A 329 -11.75 -15.10 -6.77
N VAL A 330 -10.73 -15.42 -5.96
CA VAL A 330 -10.65 -15.14 -4.52
C VAL A 330 -9.42 -14.30 -4.22
N ASP A 331 -8.22 -14.85 -4.48
CA ASP A 331 -6.94 -14.18 -4.19
C ASP A 331 -6.44 -13.36 -5.39
N TYR A 332 -6.82 -13.74 -6.60
CA TYR A 332 -6.47 -13.06 -7.85
C TYR A 332 -7.52 -13.29 -8.94
N VAL A 333 -7.54 -12.41 -9.93
CA VAL A 333 -8.33 -12.57 -11.17
C VAL A 333 -7.42 -12.54 -12.38
N VAL A 334 -7.89 -13.13 -13.50
CA VAL A 334 -7.20 -13.03 -14.79
C VAL A 334 -8.03 -12.16 -15.72
N GLN A 335 -7.51 -10.99 -16.07
CA GLN A 335 -8.15 -10.05 -16.98
C GLN A 335 -7.14 -9.56 -18.01
N ASP A 336 -7.54 -9.40 -19.26
CA ASP A 336 -6.69 -8.94 -20.37
C ASP A 336 -5.35 -9.73 -20.48
N ASN A 337 -5.42 -11.05 -20.22
CA ASN A 337 -4.27 -11.95 -20.22
C ASN A 337 -3.19 -11.59 -19.19
N GLN A 338 -3.60 -10.98 -18.07
CA GLN A 338 -2.73 -10.63 -16.93
C GLN A 338 -3.35 -11.13 -15.64
N VAL A 339 -2.49 -11.56 -14.71
CA VAL A 339 -2.89 -11.87 -13.33
C VAL A 339 -2.98 -10.55 -12.56
N MET A 340 -4.10 -10.31 -11.92
CA MET A 340 -4.31 -9.13 -11.06
C MET A 340 -4.67 -9.57 -9.65
N ILE A 341 -4.07 -8.95 -8.67
CA ILE A 341 -4.32 -9.23 -7.25
C ILE A 341 -5.72 -8.73 -6.88
N VAL A 342 -6.46 -9.54 -6.13
CA VAL A 342 -7.67 -9.12 -5.43
C VAL A 342 -7.31 -8.89 -3.97
N ASP A 343 -7.59 -7.72 -3.46
CA ASP A 343 -7.38 -7.42 -2.05
C ASP A 343 -8.33 -8.25 -1.19
N GLU A 344 -7.79 -9.03 -0.30
CA GLU A 344 -8.52 -9.95 0.59
C GLU A 344 -9.55 -9.21 1.47
N PHE A 345 -9.29 -7.94 1.79
CA PHE A 345 -10.12 -7.14 2.70
C PHE A 345 -11.18 -6.33 1.99
N THR A 346 -10.81 -5.66 0.91
CA THR A 346 -11.75 -4.80 0.17
C THR A 346 -12.41 -5.51 -0.99
N GLY A 347 -11.90 -6.68 -1.42
CA GLY A 347 -12.34 -7.40 -2.60
C GLY A 347 -12.12 -6.63 -3.90
N ARG A 348 -11.21 -5.65 -3.91
CA ARG A 348 -10.91 -4.80 -5.07
C ARG A 348 -9.70 -5.30 -5.84
N ILE A 349 -9.71 -5.09 -7.15
CA ILE A 349 -8.52 -5.35 -7.97
C ILE A 349 -7.46 -4.28 -7.69
N MET A 350 -6.26 -4.73 -7.37
CA MET A 350 -5.10 -3.88 -7.13
C MET A 350 -4.31 -3.72 -8.42
N VAL A 351 -4.66 -2.70 -9.20
CA VAL A 351 -4.00 -2.44 -10.49
C VAL A 351 -2.53 -2.04 -10.28
N GLY A 352 -1.62 -2.70 -11.04
CA GLY A 352 -0.18 -2.40 -11.00
C GLY A 352 0.57 -3.02 -9.82
N ARG A 353 -0.10 -3.75 -8.92
CA ARG A 353 0.55 -4.51 -7.85
C ARG A 353 0.83 -5.95 -8.29
N ARG A 354 1.92 -6.50 -7.77
CA ARG A 354 2.33 -7.90 -8.01
C ARG A 354 2.62 -8.57 -6.67
N PHE A 355 2.40 -9.88 -6.59
CA PHE A 355 2.89 -10.65 -5.43
C PHE A 355 4.41 -10.68 -5.46
N SER A 356 5.04 -10.63 -4.28
CA SER A 356 6.49 -10.71 -4.09
C SER A 356 7.05 -12.13 -4.28
N ASP A 357 8.34 -12.22 -4.23
CA ASP A 357 9.11 -13.48 -4.09
C ASP A 357 8.81 -14.52 -5.18
N GLY A 358 8.55 -14.10 -6.40
CA GLY A 358 8.27 -15.01 -7.51
C GLY A 358 6.87 -15.64 -7.51
N LEU A 359 6.03 -15.40 -6.50
CA LEU A 359 4.67 -15.96 -6.44
C LEU A 359 3.80 -15.47 -7.60
N HIS A 360 3.97 -14.20 -8.03
CA HIS A 360 3.21 -13.68 -9.17
C HIS A 360 3.55 -14.41 -10.46
N GLN A 361 4.83 -14.66 -10.70
CA GLN A 361 5.32 -15.42 -11.84
C GLN A 361 4.85 -16.88 -11.80
N ALA A 362 4.81 -17.48 -10.61
CA ALA A 362 4.26 -18.81 -10.41
C ALA A 362 2.75 -18.87 -10.73
N LEU A 363 2.00 -17.82 -10.42
CA LEU A 363 0.59 -17.68 -10.78
C LEU A 363 0.41 -17.44 -12.29
N GLU A 364 1.27 -16.62 -12.90
CA GLU A 364 1.29 -16.42 -14.35
C GLU A 364 1.56 -17.75 -15.08
N ALA A 365 2.49 -18.57 -14.58
CA ALA A 365 2.76 -19.90 -15.11
C ALA A 365 1.57 -20.85 -14.94
N LYS A 366 0.92 -20.87 -13.76
CA LYS A 366 -0.27 -21.65 -13.46
C LYS A 366 -1.45 -21.33 -14.40
N GLU A 367 -1.69 -20.05 -14.66
CA GLU A 367 -2.77 -19.58 -15.50
C GLU A 367 -2.41 -19.57 -17.00
N HIS A 368 -1.21 -20.03 -17.36
CA HIS A 368 -0.68 -20.09 -18.72
C HIS A 368 -0.73 -18.73 -19.44
N VAL A 369 -0.59 -17.65 -18.71
CA VAL A 369 -0.36 -16.30 -19.27
C VAL A 369 1.13 -16.07 -19.43
N LYS A 370 1.52 -14.98 -20.11
CA LYS A 370 2.93 -14.66 -20.29
C LYS A 370 3.60 -14.42 -18.94
N VAL A 371 4.60 -15.24 -18.61
CA VAL A 371 5.40 -15.03 -17.39
C VAL A 371 6.32 -13.83 -17.61
N GLU A 372 6.11 -12.78 -16.84
CA GLU A 372 6.97 -11.59 -16.86
C GLU A 372 8.23 -11.83 -16.01
N ARG A 373 9.30 -11.08 -16.31
CA ARG A 373 10.57 -11.21 -15.57
C ARG A 373 10.36 -10.96 -14.08
N GLU A 374 11.19 -11.60 -13.26
CA GLU A 374 11.21 -11.31 -11.83
C GLU A 374 11.39 -9.81 -11.60
N SER A 375 10.69 -9.30 -10.62
CA SER A 375 10.83 -7.93 -10.17
C SER A 375 11.85 -7.87 -9.04
N ARG A 376 12.84 -6.97 -9.17
CA ARG A 376 13.77 -6.68 -8.09
C ARG A 376 13.20 -5.55 -7.22
N THR A 377 13.27 -5.68 -5.91
CA THR A 377 12.86 -4.63 -4.98
C THR A 377 13.83 -3.46 -5.05
N LEU A 378 13.35 -2.29 -5.45
CA LEU A 378 14.15 -1.06 -5.49
C LEU A 378 14.02 -0.25 -4.20
N ALA A 379 12.83 -0.20 -3.63
CA ALA A 379 12.54 0.47 -2.37
C ALA A 379 11.34 -0.19 -1.69
N THR A 380 11.36 -0.25 -0.38
CA THR A 380 10.27 -0.82 0.42
C THR A 380 10.09 -0.06 1.72
N ILE A 381 8.85 -0.01 2.24
CA ILE A 381 8.52 0.47 3.58
C ILE A 381 7.21 -0.17 4.03
N THR A 382 7.09 -0.54 5.31
CA THR A 382 5.81 -0.95 5.88
C THR A 382 4.92 0.26 6.17
N TYR A 383 3.60 0.07 6.16
CA TYR A 383 2.66 1.13 6.57
C TYR A 383 2.93 1.60 8.01
N GLN A 384 3.28 0.66 8.88
CA GLN A 384 3.61 0.95 10.27
C GLN A 384 4.73 1.99 10.36
N ASN A 385 5.84 1.75 9.68
CA ASN A 385 6.99 2.65 9.72
C ASN A 385 6.72 3.95 8.95
N PHE A 386 5.99 3.91 7.84
CA PHE A 386 5.60 5.11 7.12
C PHE A 386 4.76 6.06 7.98
N PHE A 387 3.68 5.58 8.63
CA PHE A 387 2.82 6.43 9.44
C PHE A 387 3.46 6.88 10.76
N ARG A 388 4.42 6.13 11.31
CA ARG A 388 5.22 6.54 12.48
C ARG A 388 6.16 7.72 12.20
N MET A 389 6.41 8.07 10.94
CA MET A 389 7.21 9.24 10.55
C MET A 389 6.48 10.58 10.76
N TYR A 390 5.16 10.57 10.85
CA TYR A 390 4.41 11.80 11.11
C TYR A 390 4.65 12.30 12.52
N HIS A 391 4.93 13.60 12.66
CA HIS A 391 5.09 14.23 13.98
C HIS A 391 3.82 14.09 14.84
N LYS A 392 2.65 14.13 14.19
CA LYS A 392 1.36 13.87 14.81
C LYS A 392 0.53 12.97 13.90
N LEU A 393 0.02 11.88 14.47
CA LEU A 393 -0.86 10.93 13.81
C LEU A 393 -2.17 10.87 14.56
N SER A 394 -3.28 10.81 13.84
CA SER A 394 -4.61 10.55 14.39
C SER A 394 -5.42 9.73 13.40
N GLY A 395 -6.53 9.17 13.88
CA GLY A 395 -7.37 8.37 13.02
C GLY A 395 -8.82 8.33 13.46
N MET A 396 -9.69 7.95 12.54
CA MET A 396 -11.12 7.79 12.82
C MET A 396 -11.65 6.53 12.14
N THR A 397 -12.55 5.84 12.82
CA THR A 397 -13.28 4.67 12.31
C THR A 397 -14.51 4.39 13.18
N GLY A 398 -15.37 3.47 12.77
CA GLY A 398 -16.51 3.00 13.57
C GLY A 398 -16.17 1.85 14.54
N THR A 399 -14.95 1.28 14.50
CA THR A 399 -14.68 -0.06 15.04
C THR A 399 -13.29 -0.26 15.65
N ALA A 400 -12.60 0.79 16.13
CA ALA A 400 -11.20 0.70 16.58
C ALA A 400 -11.01 0.02 17.95
N LYS A 401 -12.00 0.02 18.83
CA LYS A 401 -11.83 -0.38 20.25
C LYS A 401 -11.40 -1.83 20.43
N THR A 402 -11.75 -2.71 19.50
CA THR A 402 -11.33 -4.13 19.54
C THR A 402 -9.83 -4.30 19.38
N GLU A 403 -9.17 -3.39 18.67
CA GLU A 403 -7.74 -3.43 18.31
C GLU A 403 -6.92 -2.35 19.08
N GLU A 404 -7.46 -1.78 20.14
CA GLU A 404 -6.82 -0.71 20.93
C GLU A 404 -5.40 -1.08 21.41
N ALA A 405 -5.20 -2.35 21.80
CA ALA A 405 -3.91 -2.82 22.26
C ALA A 405 -2.84 -2.76 21.15
N GLU A 406 -3.23 -3.03 19.90
CA GLU A 406 -2.36 -2.96 18.74
C GLU A 406 -2.06 -1.50 18.36
N PHE A 407 -3.09 -0.64 18.32
CA PHE A 407 -2.89 0.79 18.08
C PHE A 407 -1.95 1.44 19.09
N GLN A 408 -2.09 1.07 20.37
CA GLN A 408 -1.19 1.55 21.44
C GLN A 408 0.23 1.01 21.31
N GLY A 409 0.36 -0.29 21.01
CA GLY A 409 1.66 -0.97 20.96
C GLY A 409 2.53 -0.59 19.76
N ILE A 410 1.91 -0.32 18.62
CA ILE A 410 2.61 -0.04 17.35
C ILE A 410 2.70 1.47 17.08
N TYR A 411 1.59 2.20 17.23
CA TYR A 411 1.47 3.60 16.80
C TYR A 411 1.39 4.60 17.97
N ALA A 412 1.38 4.12 19.21
CA ALA A 412 1.17 4.93 20.41
C ALA A 412 -0.16 5.72 20.38
N LEU A 413 -1.20 5.17 19.76
CA LEU A 413 -2.50 5.79 19.60
C LEU A 413 -3.53 5.21 20.57
N ASP A 414 -4.18 6.06 21.34
CA ASP A 414 -5.32 5.72 22.21
C ASP A 414 -6.64 5.78 21.45
N VAL A 415 -7.60 4.93 21.81
CA VAL A 415 -8.94 4.90 21.21
C VAL A 415 -9.96 5.53 22.14
N VAL A 416 -10.61 6.60 21.70
CA VAL A 416 -11.72 7.26 22.40
C VAL A 416 -13.02 6.97 21.69
N GLN A 417 -13.93 6.29 22.39
CA GLN A 417 -15.28 6.05 21.87
C GLN A 417 -16.14 7.30 22.05
N ILE A 418 -16.58 7.87 20.92
CA ILE A 418 -17.47 9.04 20.90
C ILE A 418 -18.92 8.55 20.97
N PRO A 419 -19.74 9.10 21.87
CA PRO A 419 -21.15 8.76 21.92
C PRO A 419 -21.88 9.17 20.64
N THR A 420 -22.87 8.38 20.23
CA THR A 420 -23.70 8.69 19.06
C THR A 420 -24.59 9.91 19.31
N ASN A 421 -24.86 10.70 18.26
CA ASN A 421 -25.74 11.86 18.34
C ASN A 421 -27.20 11.46 18.63
N LYS A 422 -27.65 10.32 18.08
CA LYS A 422 -28.95 9.71 18.34
C LYS A 422 -28.78 8.31 18.94
N PRO A 423 -29.71 7.82 19.77
CA PRO A 423 -29.67 6.47 20.32
C PRO A 423 -29.70 5.41 19.19
N MET A 424 -29.01 4.30 19.41
CA MET A 424 -29.04 3.15 18.50
C MET A 424 -30.45 2.53 18.48
N ILE A 425 -31.05 2.46 17.29
CA ILE A 425 -32.38 1.88 17.06
C ILE A 425 -32.34 0.61 16.18
N ARG A 426 -31.23 0.30 15.55
CA ARG A 426 -31.01 -0.93 14.78
C ARG A 426 -31.17 -2.18 15.65
N LYS A 427 -31.79 -3.23 15.09
CA LYS A 427 -32.02 -4.51 15.77
C LYS A 427 -31.05 -5.56 15.23
N ASP A 428 -30.10 -6.00 16.03
CA ASP A 428 -29.21 -7.08 15.68
C ASP A 428 -29.86 -8.42 16.11
N LEU A 429 -30.25 -9.23 15.13
CA LEU A 429 -30.89 -10.53 15.33
C LEU A 429 -29.83 -11.59 15.64
N ASN A 430 -30.24 -12.71 16.27
CA ASN A 430 -29.35 -13.83 16.51
C ASN A 430 -28.89 -14.47 15.21
N ASP A 431 -27.66 -15.00 15.21
CA ASP A 431 -27.12 -15.76 14.09
C ASP A 431 -27.94 -17.02 13.85
N MET A 432 -28.04 -17.42 12.57
CA MET A 432 -28.64 -18.67 12.15
C MET A 432 -27.50 -19.63 11.73
N VAL A 433 -27.37 -20.75 12.44
CA VAL A 433 -26.25 -21.68 12.22
C VAL A 433 -26.78 -22.97 11.59
N TYR A 434 -26.19 -23.37 10.46
CA TYR A 434 -26.54 -24.56 9.71
C TYR A 434 -25.40 -25.58 9.71
N THR A 435 -25.71 -26.85 9.50
CA THR A 435 -24.70 -27.91 9.42
C THR A 435 -23.91 -27.84 8.12
N THR A 436 -24.56 -27.52 6.99
CA THR A 436 -23.95 -27.50 5.66
C THR A 436 -24.03 -26.12 4.99
N LYS A 437 -23.06 -25.81 4.10
CA LYS A 437 -23.10 -24.60 3.27
C LYS A 437 -24.35 -24.57 2.37
N LYS A 438 -24.79 -25.72 1.88
CA LYS A 438 -25.97 -25.84 0.99
C LYS A 438 -27.26 -25.45 1.70
N GLY A 439 -27.49 -25.93 2.92
CA GLY A 439 -28.64 -25.55 3.75
C GLY A 439 -28.62 -24.07 4.06
N LYS A 440 -27.45 -23.52 4.43
CA LYS A 440 -27.22 -22.10 4.67
C LYS A 440 -27.66 -21.23 3.48
N TYR A 441 -27.15 -21.52 2.26
CA TYR A 441 -27.47 -20.69 1.09
C TYR A 441 -28.95 -20.76 0.67
N ARG A 442 -29.62 -21.88 0.84
CA ARG A 442 -31.09 -21.96 0.66
C ARG A 442 -31.80 -21.03 1.62
N ALA A 443 -31.44 -21.06 2.90
CA ALA A 443 -32.07 -20.23 3.93
C ALA A 443 -31.80 -18.73 3.68
N VAL A 444 -30.61 -18.38 3.22
CA VAL A 444 -30.25 -17.02 2.79
C VAL A 444 -31.20 -16.52 1.68
N VAL A 445 -31.36 -17.32 0.64
CA VAL A 445 -32.24 -16.97 -0.52
C VAL A 445 -33.70 -16.82 -0.06
N GLU A 446 -34.19 -17.72 0.80
CA GLU A 446 -35.53 -17.62 1.33
C GLU A 446 -35.78 -16.37 2.18
N GLU A 447 -34.81 -16.00 3.01
CA GLU A 447 -34.88 -14.75 3.80
C GLU A 447 -34.89 -13.51 2.89
N ILE A 448 -34.05 -13.49 1.84
CA ILE A 448 -34.03 -12.39 0.86
C ILE A 448 -35.39 -12.27 0.18
N ILE A 449 -35.97 -13.38 -0.30
CA ILE A 449 -37.30 -13.40 -0.94
C ILE A 449 -38.38 -12.88 0.04
N ARG A 450 -38.34 -13.33 1.27
CA ARG A 450 -39.30 -12.92 2.31
C ARG A 450 -39.23 -11.40 2.58
N ARG A 451 -38.03 -10.82 2.69
CA ARG A 451 -37.86 -9.39 2.91
C ARG A 451 -38.20 -8.56 1.69
N HIS A 452 -37.74 -8.98 0.52
CA HIS A 452 -38.07 -8.33 -0.75
C HIS A 452 -39.57 -8.26 -1.01
N ALA A 453 -40.29 -9.33 -0.69
CA ALA A 453 -41.78 -9.38 -0.83
C ALA A 453 -42.50 -8.34 0.04
N THR A 454 -41.92 -7.90 1.15
CA THR A 454 -42.44 -6.80 1.98
C THR A 454 -42.07 -5.42 1.47
N GLY A 455 -41.13 -5.33 0.51
CA GLY A 455 -40.53 -4.09 0.00
C GLY A 455 -39.38 -3.56 0.86
N GLN A 456 -38.95 -4.31 1.89
CA GLN A 456 -37.80 -3.95 2.70
C GLN A 456 -36.51 -4.11 1.88
N PRO A 457 -35.61 -3.10 1.80
CA PRO A 457 -34.34 -3.24 1.12
C PRO A 457 -33.40 -4.21 1.86
N VAL A 458 -32.64 -5.01 1.11
CA VAL A 458 -31.74 -6.04 1.64
C VAL A 458 -30.32 -5.83 1.07
N LEU A 459 -29.35 -5.75 1.98
CA LEU A 459 -27.92 -5.78 1.65
C LEU A 459 -27.34 -7.11 2.10
N VAL A 460 -26.85 -7.90 1.16
CA VAL A 460 -26.24 -9.22 1.40
C VAL A 460 -24.73 -9.10 1.35
N GLY A 461 -24.07 -9.35 2.49
CA GLY A 461 -22.61 -9.39 2.59
C GLY A 461 -22.07 -10.80 2.33
N THR A 462 -21.13 -10.93 1.38
CA THR A 462 -20.43 -12.18 1.04
C THR A 462 -18.92 -12.01 1.20
N ILE A 463 -18.19 -13.09 1.47
CA ILE A 463 -16.72 -13.03 1.65
C ILE A 463 -15.94 -13.28 0.35
N SER A 464 -16.59 -13.81 -0.70
CA SER A 464 -15.90 -14.08 -1.97
C SER A 464 -16.78 -13.75 -3.18
N VAL A 465 -16.12 -13.52 -4.32
CA VAL A 465 -16.77 -13.30 -5.61
C VAL A 465 -17.60 -14.53 -6.01
N GLU A 466 -17.06 -15.73 -5.79
CA GLU A 466 -17.71 -17.00 -6.07
C GLU A 466 -19.08 -17.13 -5.35
N VAL A 467 -19.10 -16.84 -4.05
CA VAL A 467 -20.35 -16.86 -3.26
C VAL A 467 -21.34 -15.81 -3.75
N SER A 468 -20.86 -14.62 -4.14
CA SER A 468 -21.71 -13.56 -4.68
C SER A 468 -22.37 -13.97 -6.00
N GLU A 469 -21.62 -14.62 -6.89
CA GLU A 469 -22.12 -15.14 -8.17
C GLU A 469 -23.09 -16.32 -7.98
N LEU A 470 -22.78 -17.24 -7.05
CA LEU A 470 -23.65 -18.35 -6.69
C LEU A 470 -25.02 -17.85 -6.20
N LEU A 471 -25.03 -16.90 -5.27
CA LEU A 471 -26.26 -16.31 -4.74
C LEU A 471 -27.02 -15.54 -5.82
N SER A 472 -26.32 -14.79 -6.67
CA SER A 472 -26.92 -14.11 -7.82
C SER A 472 -27.65 -15.09 -8.71
N HIS A 473 -27.00 -16.17 -9.11
CA HIS A 473 -27.64 -17.22 -9.96
C HIS A 473 -28.86 -17.85 -9.27
N MET A 474 -28.79 -18.12 -7.96
CA MET A 474 -29.92 -18.66 -7.20
C MET A 474 -31.12 -17.70 -7.17
N LEU A 475 -30.88 -16.39 -7.06
CA LEU A 475 -31.92 -15.34 -7.06
C LEU A 475 -32.49 -15.11 -8.45
N GLU A 476 -31.67 -15.19 -9.52
CA GLU A 476 -32.14 -15.16 -10.91
C GLU A 476 -33.12 -16.29 -11.19
N MET A 477 -32.80 -17.53 -10.78
CA MET A 477 -33.69 -18.67 -10.92
C MET A 477 -35.02 -18.49 -10.20
N ARG A 478 -35.09 -17.65 -9.14
CA ARG A 478 -36.29 -17.32 -8.37
C ARG A 478 -36.98 -16.04 -8.86
N GLY A 479 -36.43 -15.37 -9.90
CA GLY A 479 -36.99 -14.15 -10.47
C GLY A 479 -36.90 -12.90 -9.57
N VAL A 480 -35.95 -12.84 -8.62
CA VAL A 480 -35.76 -11.71 -7.76
C VAL A 480 -34.80 -10.73 -8.42
N PRO A 481 -35.21 -9.47 -8.72
CA PRO A 481 -34.33 -8.46 -9.26
C PRO A 481 -33.30 -8.08 -8.20
N HIS A 482 -32.03 -8.04 -8.56
CA HIS A 482 -30.93 -7.71 -7.66
C HIS A 482 -29.74 -7.11 -8.41
N GLU A 483 -28.87 -6.40 -7.70
CA GLU A 483 -27.60 -5.88 -8.19
C GLU A 483 -26.45 -6.58 -7.46
N VAL A 484 -25.36 -6.86 -8.22
CA VAL A 484 -24.16 -7.52 -7.67
C VAL A 484 -22.99 -6.56 -7.71
N LEU A 485 -22.36 -6.39 -6.57
CA LEU A 485 -21.16 -5.58 -6.37
C LEU A 485 -20.01 -6.47 -5.93
N ASN A 486 -19.08 -6.72 -6.86
CA ASN A 486 -17.89 -7.53 -6.62
C ASN A 486 -16.70 -6.94 -7.40
N ALA A 487 -15.51 -7.54 -7.26
CA ALA A 487 -14.27 -7.08 -7.90
C ALA A 487 -14.39 -6.89 -9.42
N LYS A 488 -15.24 -7.65 -10.09
CA LYS A 488 -15.45 -7.57 -11.56
C LYS A 488 -16.24 -6.32 -11.98
N HIS A 489 -17.03 -5.71 -11.07
CA HIS A 489 -17.97 -4.62 -11.34
C HIS A 489 -17.68 -3.32 -10.57
N HIS A 490 -16.47 -3.16 -10.06
CA HIS A 490 -16.12 -2.08 -9.14
C HIS A 490 -16.27 -0.66 -9.76
N ALA A 491 -16.16 -0.51 -11.07
CA ALA A 491 -16.39 0.78 -11.75
C ALA A 491 -17.83 1.33 -11.54
N ARG A 492 -18.80 0.46 -11.22
CA ARG A 492 -20.20 0.83 -10.94
C ARG A 492 -20.53 0.86 -9.45
N GLU A 493 -19.52 0.70 -8.58
CA GLU A 493 -19.70 0.58 -7.13
C GLU A 493 -20.53 1.72 -6.54
N ALA A 494 -20.12 2.96 -6.77
CA ALA A 494 -20.80 4.13 -6.25
C ALA A 494 -22.27 4.22 -6.71
N ALA A 495 -22.55 3.76 -7.94
CA ALA A 495 -23.89 3.71 -8.52
C ALA A 495 -24.79 2.71 -7.80
N ILE A 496 -24.28 1.52 -7.55
CA ILE A 496 -25.03 0.41 -6.92
C ILE A 496 -25.28 0.72 -5.45
N VAL A 497 -24.25 1.19 -4.73
CA VAL A 497 -24.36 1.55 -3.30
C VAL A 497 -25.34 2.69 -3.07
N ALA A 498 -25.34 3.70 -3.95
CA ALA A 498 -26.27 4.83 -3.86
C ALA A 498 -27.75 4.41 -3.90
N GLN A 499 -28.08 3.28 -4.51
CA GLN A 499 -29.44 2.75 -4.68
C GLN A 499 -29.77 1.58 -3.73
N ALA A 500 -28.80 1.06 -2.96
CA ALA A 500 -29.00 -0.08 -2.07
C ALA A 500 -30.06 0.16 -0.97
N GLY A 501 -30.32 1.40 -0.62
CA GLY A 501 -31.36 1.80 0.34
C GLY A 501 -32.75 2.04 -0.26
N HIS A 502 -32.94 1.85 -1.58
CA HIS A 502 -34.20 2.09 -2.25
C HIS A 502 -35.24 1.01 -1.88
N TYR A 503 -36.52 1.37 -1.93
CA TYR A 503 -37.64 0.47 -1.66
C TYR A 503 -37.57 -0.82 -2.49
N GLY A 504 -37.52 -1.98 -1.85
CA GLY A 504 -37.47 -3.28 -2.49
C GLY A 504 -36.11 -3.62 -3.15
N ALA A 505 -35.05 -2.83 -2.97
CA ALA A 505 -33.75 -3.13 -3.51
C ALA A 505 -33.12 -4.37 -2.86
N VAL A 506 -32.47 -5.22 -3.67
CA VAL A 506 -31.62 -6.32 -3.21
C VAL A 506 -30.23 -6.12 -3.78
N THR A 507 -29.24 -5.97 -2.91
CA THR A 507 -27.85 -5.75 -3.30
C THR A 507 -26.97 -6.83 -2.67
N ILE A 508 -26.24 -7.58 -3.50
CA ILE A 508 -25.23 -8.54 -3.06
C ILE A 508 -23.86 -7.84 -3.16
N ALA A 509 -23.14 -7.79 -2.07
CA ALA A 509 -21.85 -7.11 -2.02
C ALA A 509 -20.77 -8.03 -1.43
N THR A 510 -19.61 -8.14 -2.12
CA THR A 510 -18.44 -8.78 -1.56
C THR A 510 -17.74 -7.81 -0.60
N ASN A 511 -17.00 -8.37 0.35
CA ASN A 511 -16.28 -7.70 1.43
C ASN A 511 -16.18 -6.17 1.31
N MET A 512 -16.84 -5.45 2.22
CA MET A 512 -16.74 -4.00 2.39
C MET A 512 -17.09 -3.12 1.17
N ALA A 513 -17.76 -3.66 0.17
CA ALA A 513 -18.39 -2.84 -0.86
C ALA A 513 -19.33 -1.83 -0.21
N GLY A 514 -19.12 -0.55 -0.52
CA GLY A 514 -19.80 0.56 0.19
C GLY A 514 -19.06 1.08 1.42
N ARG A 515 -17.84 0.64 1.69
CA ARG A 515 -16.98 1.24 2.73
C ARG A 515 -16.69 2.70 2.39
N GLY A 516 -16.94 3.60 3.36
CA GLY A 516 -16.77 5.03 3.14
C GLY A 516 -17.88 5.71 2.33
N THR A 517 -18.87 4.95 1.81
CA THR A 517 -20.06 5.49 1.16
C THR A 517 -21.29 5.26 2.03
N ASP A 518 -22.10 6.31 2.21
CA ASP A 518 -23.34 6.22 2.97
C ASP A 518 -24.48 5.67 2.12
N ILE A 519 -25.13 4.58 2.59
CA ILE A 519 -26.38 4.08 2.01
C ILE A 519 -27.53 4.94 2.56
N LEU A 520 -28.13 5.74 1.70
CA LEU A 520 -29.27 6.56 2.05
C LEU A 520 -30.57 5.76 1.91
N LEU A 521 -31.36 5.69 2.99
CA LEU A 521 -32.69 5.06 2.94
C LEU A 521 -33.61 5.85 2.00
N GLY A 522 -34.28 5.15 1.09
CA GLY A 522 -35.15 5.76 0.06
C GLY A 522 -34.43 6.05 -1.25
N GLY A 523 -33.08 5.99 -1.30
CA GLY A 523 -32.26 6.28 -2.48
C GLY A 523 -31.51 7.62 -2.38
N ASN A 524 -30.57 7.84 -3.32
CA ASN A 524 -29.72 9.02 -3.35
C ASN A 524 -30.16 9.99 -4.47
N PRO A 525 -30.76 11.17 -4.13
CA PRO A 525 -31.25 12.12 -5.13
C PRO A 525 -30.13 12.76 -5.98
N ASP A 526 -28.92 12.96 -5.41
CA ASP A 526 -27.77 13.51 -6.15
C ASP A 526 -27.33 12.55 -7.25
N TYR A 527 -27.26 11.25 -6.94
CA TYR A 527 -26.93 10.23 -7.92
C TYR A 527 -28.00 10.16 -9.03
N MET A 528 -29.27 10.20 -8.68
CA MET A 528 -30.38 10.16 -9.64
C MET A 528 -30.32 11.36 -10.60
N ALA A 529 -30.09 12.56 -10.06
CA ALA A 529 -29.94 13.77 -10.87
C ALA A 529 -28.74 13.69 -11.85
N ARG A 530 -27.57 13.27 -11.38
CA ARG A 530 -26.36 13.08 -12.24
C ARG A 530 -26.61 12.02 -13.33
N ARG A 531 -27.29 10.93 -13.00
CA ARG A 531 -27.65 9.87 -13.94
C ARG A 531 -28.56 10.41 -15.05
N THR A 532 -29.57 11.18 -14.70
CA THR A 532 -30.48 11.80 -15.66
C THR A 532 -29.74 12.77 -16.59
N MET A 533 -28.87 13.62 -16.06
CA MET A 533 -28.05 14.52 -16.88
C MET A 533 -27.16 13.76 -17.87
N ARG A 534 -26.56 12.63 -17.47
CA ARG A 534 -25.81 11.76 -18.40
C ARG A 534 -26.70 11.17 -19.50
N GLN A 535 -27.92 10.77 -19.16
CA GLN A 535 -28.89 10.26 -20.13
C GLN A 535 -29.35 11.36 -21.11
N GLU A 536 -29.38 12.61 -20.67
CA GLU A 536 -29.69 13.80 -21.48
C GLU A 536 -28.50 14.26 -22.34
N GLY A 537 -27.32 13.62 -22.22
CA GLY A 537 -26.15 13.85 -23.06
C GLY A 537 -25.18 14.90 -22.53
N TYR A 538 -25.25 15.28 -21.25
CA TYR A 538 -24.23 16.11 -20.63
C TYR A 538 -22.94 15.31 -20.43
N GLU A 539 -21.81 15.90 -20.78
CA GLU A 539 -20.47 15.35 -20.52
C GLU A 539 -20.17 15.29 -19.03
N ASP A 540 -19.42 14.29 -18.59
CA ASP A 540 -19.11 14.09 -17.17
C ASP A 540 -18.37 15.31 -16.57
N GLU A 541 -17.50 15.99 -17.33
CA GLU A 541 -16.83 17.21 -16.91
C GLU A 541 -17.82 18.36 -16.64
N ILE A 542 -18.85 18.50 -17.45
CA ILE A 542 -19.89 19.52 -17.26
C ILE A 542 -20.73 19.18 -16.03
N ILE A 543 -21.04 17.91 -15.80
CA ILE A 543 -21.79 17.45 -14.62
C ILE A 543 -20.95 17.70 -13.34
N GLU A 544 -19.65 17.44 -13.37
CA GLU A 544 -18.77 17.73 -12.23
C GLU A 544 -18.71 19.22 -11.92
N LEU A 545 -18.57 20.08 -12.95
CA LEU A 545 -18.57 21.53 -12.76
C LEU A 545 -19.94 22.06 -12.32
N ALA A 546 -21.03 21.48 -12.80
CA ALA A 546 -22.40 21.84 -12.40
C ALA A 546 -22.69 21.50 -10.94
N THR A 547 -22.16 20.40 -10.44
CA THR A 547 -22.27 20.00 -9.02
C THR A 547 -21.27 20.73 -8.12
N GLY A 548 -20.23 21.35 -8.68
CA GLY A 548 -19.25 22.20 -7.99
C GLY A 548 -19.79 23.60 -7.67
N HIS A 549 -19.01 24.37 -6.87
CA HIS A 549 -19.32 25.76 -6.49
C HIS A 549 -18.29 26.76 -7.04
N ASN A 550 -17.60 26.43 -8.13
CA ASN A 550 -16.64 27.35 -8.74
C ASN A 550 -17.36 28.59 -9.25
N GLU A 551 -16.82 29.79 -8.95
CA GLU A 551 -17.42 31.07 -9.37
C GLU A 551 -17.08 31.42 -10.82
N ASP A 552 -15.88 31.03 -11.30
CA ASP A 552 -15.43 31.22 -12.68
C ASP A 552 -15.91 30.07 -13.58
N VAL A 553 -17.19 30.07 -13.93
CA VAL A 553 -17.78 29.03 -14.78
C VAL A 553 -18.48 29.64 -16.00
N THR A 554 -18.49 28.92 -17.12
CA THR A 554 -19.15 29.31 -18.35
C THR A 554 -20.70 29.31 -18.20
N ASP A 555 -21.42 30.08 -19.05
CA ASP A 555 -22.88 30.11 -19.06
C ASP A 555 -23.50 28.69 -19.20
N VAL A 556 -22.81 27.80 -19.93
CA VAL A 556 -23.21 26.38 -20.10
C VAL A 556 -23.22 25.66 -18.77
N VAL A 557 -22.19 25.84 -17.94
CA VAL A 557 -22.07 25.22 -16.61
C VAL A 557 -23.10 25.80 -15.64
N LEU A 558 -23.39 27.12 -15.75
CA LEU A 558 -24.46 27.77 -14.94
C LEU A 558 -25.83 27.21 -15.28
N ALA A 559 -26.14 26.99 -16.56
CA ALA A 559 -27.38 26.37 -16.99
C ALA A 559 -27.48 24.93 -16.53
N ALA A 560 -26.37 24.13 -16.64
CA ALA A 560 -26.29 22.78 -16.17
C ALA A 560 -26.46 22.69 -14.63
N ARG A 561 -25.92 23.68 -13.89
CA ARG A 561 -26.09 23.78 -12.43
C ARG A 561 -27.53 24.06 -12.01
N ALA A 562 -28.22 24.96 -12.70
CA ALA A 562 -29.63 25.21 -12.47
C ALA A 562 -30.48 23.96 -12.73
N HIS A 563 -30.20 23.27 -13.85
CA HIS A 563 -30.88 22.01 -14.20
C HIS A 563 -30.62 20.89 -13.17
N TYR A 564 -29.36 20.70 -12.78
CA TYR A 564 -29.00 19.77 -11.70
C TYR A 564 -29.77 20.04 -10.39
N THR A 565 -29.82 21.33 -9.99
CA THR A 565 -30.52 21.74 -8.76
C THR A 565 -32.00 21.44 -8.82
N GLN A 566 -32.62 21.65 -9.99
CA GLN A 566 -34.04 21.31 -10.22
C GLN A 566 -34.26 19.81 -10.12
N LEU A 567 -33.50 19.02 -10.88
CA LEU A 567 -33.61 17.54 -10.85
C LEU A 567 -33.39 16.99 -9.45
N ARG A 568 -32.38 17.48 -8.74
CA ARG A 568 -32.11 17.10 -7.36
C ARG A 568 -33.29 17.39 -6.43
N ALA A 569 -33.91 18.54 -6.56
CA ALA A 569 -35.08 18.92 -5.74
C ALA A 569 -36.32 18.05 -6.06
N GLU A 570 -36.52 17.66 -7.30
CA GLU A 570 -37.58 16.72 -7.72
C GLU A 570 -37.32 15.33 -7.15
N TYR A 571 -36.13 14.76 -7.38
CA TYR A 571 -35.76 13.44 -6.84
C TYR A 571 -35.73 13.42 -5.31
N LYS A 572 -35.38 14.54 -4.64
CA LYS A 572 -35.43 14.61 -3.19
C LYS A 572 -36.85 14.39 -2.65
N LYS A 573 -37.87 14.93 -3.28
CA LYS A 573 -39.28 14.68 -2.89
C LYS A 573 -39.68 13.21 -3.02
N GLU A 574 -39.22 12.56 -4.09
CA GLU A 574 -39.47 11.15 -4.33
C GLU A 574 -38.73 10.26 -3.30
N THR A 575 -37.45 10.55 -3.08
CA THR A 575 -36.63 9.80 -2.12
C THR A 575 -37.07 10.03 -0.66
N ASP A 576 -37.58 11.20 -0.29
CA ASP A 576 -38.12 11.48 1.04
C ASP A 576 -39.37 10.63 1.30
N VAL A 577 -40.29 10.49 0.34
CA VAL A 577 -41.47 9.60 0.43
C VAL A 577 -41.05 8.13 0.51
N ALA A 578 -40.08 7.72 -0.31
CA ALA A 578 -39.52 6.38 -0.29
C ALA A 578 -38.81 6.08 1.04
N HIS A 579 -38.10 7.05 1.61
CA HIS A 579 -37.46 6.98 2.91
C HIS A 579 -38.47 6.63 4.01
N ASP A 580 -39.58 7.39 4.09
CA ASP A 580 -40.59 7.17 5.12
C ASP A 580 -41.26 5.78 5.01
N ARG A 581 -41.43 5.28 3.77
CA ARG A 581 -41.92 3.92 3.55
C ARG A 581 -40.94 2.85 4.01
N VAL A 582 -39.62 3.01 3.67
CA VAL A 582 -38.55 2.09 4.08
C VAL A 582 -38.40 2.08 5.60
N VAL A 583 -38.46 3.25 6.24
CA VAL A 583 -38.43 3.38 7.70
C VAL A 583 -39.59 2.64 8.35
N ALA A 584 -40.81 2.79 7.83
CA ALA A 584 -42.02 2.09 8.32
C ALA A 584 -41.88 0.55 8.20
N LEU A 585 -41.14 0.03 7.21
CA LEU A 585 -40.86 -1.39 7.04
C LEU A 585 -39.71 -1.91 7.93
N GLY A 586 -39.10 -1.05 8.73
CA GLY A 586 -38.00 -1.40 9.63
C GLY A 586 -36.61 -1.10 9.07
N GLY A 587 -36.51 -0.28 8.01
CA GLY A 587 -35.24 0.18 7.42
C GLY A 587 -34.52 -0.88 6.61
N LEU A 588 -33.19 -0.71 6.43
CA LEU A 588 -32.34 -1.65 5.68
C LEU A 588 -32.12 -2.94 6.48
N HIS A 589 -32.32 -4.08 5.82
CA HIS A 589 -31.96 -5.40 6.36
C HIS A 589 -30.60 -5.81 5.85
N ILE A 590 -29.66 -6.11 6.76
CA ILE A 590 -28.31 -6.55 6.45
C ILE A 590 -28.18 -8.02 6.74
N LEU A 591 -27.81 -8.79 5.73
CA LEU A 591 -27.68 -10.23 5.79
C LEU A 591 -26.23 -10.61 5.53
N GLY A 592 -25.52 -11.14 6.55
CA GLY A 592 -24.19 -11.68 6.39
C GLY A 592 -24.25 -13.18 6.06
N THR A 593 -23.56 -13.64 5.02
CA THR A 593 -23.54 -15.04 4.62
C THR A 593 -22.51 -15.87 5.38
N GLU A 594 -21.57 -15.23 6.03
CA GLU A 594 -20.52 -15.83 6.88
C GLU A 594 -20.07 -14.80 7.91
N ARG A 595 -19.34 -15.28 8.94
CA ARG A 595 -18.60 -14.40 9.83
C ARG A 595 -17.21 -14.15 9.26
N HIS A 596 -16.78 -12.89 9.30
CA HIS A 596 -15.46 -12.49 8.86
C HIS A 596 -14.36 -12.90 9.87
N GLU A 597 -13.12 -12.77 9.46
CA GLU A 597 -11.94 -13.04 10.27
C GLU A 597 -11.86 -12.19 11.55
N SER A 598 -12.44 -10.99 11.51
CA SER A 598 -12.48 -10.06 12.64
C SER A 598 -13.90 -9.62 12.95
N ARG A 599 -14.22 -9.52 14.25
CA ARG A 599 -15.50 -8.98 14.74
C ARG A 599 -15.72 -7.53 14.28
N ARG A 600 -14.66 -6.82 14.05
CA ARG A 600 -14.65 -5.44 13.57
C ARG A 600 -15.31 -5.34 12.19
N ILE A 601 -14.93 -6.24 11.26
CA ILE A 601 -15.50 -6.29 9.90
C ILE A 601 -17.02 -6.60 9.97
N ASP A 602 -17.42 -7.53 10.81
CA ASP A 602 -18.84 -7.84 11.02
C ASP A 602 -19.62 -6.61 11.54
N ASN A 603 -19.04 -5.88 12.49
CA ASN A 603 -19.66 -4.67 13.02
C ASN A 603 -19.75 -3.54 11.98
N GLN A 604 -18.79 -3.46 11.08
CA GLN A 604 -18.80 -2.50 9.99
C GLN A 604 -19.88 -2.83 8.96
N LEU A 605 -20.03 -4.11 8.58
CA LEU A 605 -21.07 -4.59 7.68
C LEU A 605 -22.47 -4.26 8.23
N ARG A 606 -22.68 -4.36 9.54
CA ARG A 606 -23.96 -4.01 10.19
C ARG A 606 -24.40 -2.55 9.98
N GLY A 607 -23.49 -1.66 9.58
CA GLY A 607 -23.79 -0.30 9.13
C GLY A 607 -24.22 0.66 10.23
N ARG A 608 -24.98 1.70 9.85
CA ARG A 608 -25.43 2.79 10.71
C ARG A 608 -26.23 2.31 11.91
N GLN A 609 -25.90 2.84 13.09
CA GLN A 609 -26.63 2.52 14.33
C GLN A 609 -27.82 3.44 14.57
N GLY A 610 -27.79 4.68 14.09
CA GLY A 610 -28.83 5.69 14.27
C GLY A 610 -30.00 5.57 13.29
N ASP A 611 -29.88 4.80 12.22
CA ASP A 611 -30.95 4.55 11.26
C ASP A 611 -31.72 3.28 11.61
N PRO A 612 -33.06 3.22 11.35
CA PRO A 612 -33.80 1.99 11.50
C PRO A 612 -33.25 0.92 10.57
N GLY A 613 -33.12 -0.29 11.09
CA GLY A 613 -32.58 -1.41 10.33
C GLY A 613 -32.56 -2.69 11.15
N SER A 614 -32.16 -3.77 10.52
CA SER A 614 -31.91 -5.03 11.20
C SER A 614 -30.72 -5.75 10.57
N SER A 615 -30.01 -6.55 11.35
CA SER A 615 -28.92 -7.37 10.84
C SER A 615 -29.06 -8.81 11.31
N GLN A 616 -28.64 -9.77 10.44
CA GLN A 616 -28.59 -11.19 10.77
C GLN A 616 -27.50 -11.88 9.99
N PHE A 617 -26.79 -12.83 10.65
CA PHE A 617 -25.78 -13.65 9.99
C PHE A 617 -26.26 -15.08 9.86
N PHE A 618 -25.99 -15.67 8.70
CA PHE A 618 -26.22 -17.06 8.36
C PHE A 618 -24.88 -17.76 8.23
N ILE A 619 -24.64 -18.76 9.06
CA ILE A 619 -23.33 -19.38 9.26
C ILE A 619 -23.45 -20.87 9.03
N SER A 620 -22.44 -21.51 8.46
CA SER A 620 -22.32 -22.97 8.37
C SER A 620 -21.16 -23.47 9.22
N MET A 621 -21.30 -24.67 9.77
CA MET A 621 -20.18 -25.35 10.42
C MET A 621 -19.05 -25.71 9.45
N GLU A 622 -19.34 -25.74 8.15
CA GLU A 622 -18.37 -25.94 7.06
C GLU A 622 -17.67 -24.64 6.63
N ASP A 623 -18.06 -23.48 7.17
CA ASP A 623 -17.40 -22.20 6.88
C ASP A 623 -15.97 -22.23 7.43
N ASP A 624 -15.03 -21.66 6.70
CA ASP A 624 -13.58 -21.79 6.97
C ASP A 624 -13.19 -21.30 8.37
N LEU A 625 -13.80 -20.24 8.86
CA LEU A 625 -13.58 -19.77 10.22
C LEU A 625 -13.88 -20.86 11.28
N LEU A 626 -15.01 -21.54 11.16
CA LEU A 626 -15.42 -22.59 12.12
C LEU A 626 -14.71 -23.91 11.86
N ARG A 627 -14.50 -24.28 10.59
CA ARG A 627 -13.79 -25.49 10.20
C ARG A 627 -12.33 -25.49 10.68
N ILE A 628 -11.65 -24.35 10.54
CA ILE A 628 -10.22 -24.20 10.84
C ILE A 628 -9.98 -23.81 12.30
N PHE A 629 -10.74 -22.87 12.86
CA PHE A 629 -10.52 -22.28 14.19
C PHE A 629 -11.55 -22.69 15.25
N GLY A 630 -12.65 -23.36 14.88
CA GLY A 630 -13.74 -23.76 15.79
C GLY A 630 -13.36 -24.84 16.83
N GLY A 631 -12.28 -25.60 16.60
CA GLY A 631 -11.75 -26.62 17.51
C GLY A 631 -12.53 -27.95 17.47
N GLU A 632 -11.93 -28.98 18.11
CA GLU A 632 -12.43 -30.38 18.10
C GLU A 632 -13.83 -30.55 18.68
N ARG A 633 -14.23 -29.72 19.65
CA ARG A 633 -15.57 -29.74 20.25
C ARG A 633 -16.69 -29.46 19.23
N MET A 634 -16.42 -28.56 18.26
CA MET A 634 -17.36 -28.27 17.19
C MET A 634 -17.50 -29.46 16.22
N LYS A 635 -16.40 -30.11 15.87
CA LYS A 635 -16.40 -31.34 15.05
C LYS A 635 -17.19 -32.45 15.70
N MET A 636 -17.01 -32.68 17.02
CA MET A 636 -17.80 -33.67 17.76
C MET A 636 -19.28 -33.30 17.86
N LEU A 637 -19.62 -32.03 17.94
CA LEU A 637 -21.01 -31.58 17.99
C LEU A 637 -21.71 -31.86 16.66
N SER A 638 -21.05 -31.57 15.53
CA SER A 638 -21.61 -31.83 14.19
C SER A 638 -21.84 -33.31 13.93
N SER A 639 -20.91 -34.19 14.33
CA SER A 639 -21.02 -35.65 14.13
C SER A 639 -22.09 -36.32 15.00
N ARG A 640 -22.42 -35.74 16.17
CA ARG A 640 -23.41 -36.29 17.12
C ARG A 640 -24.84 -35.84 16.85
N LEU A 641 -25.03 -34.68 16.18
CA LEU A 641 -26.36 -34.07 16.05
C LEU A 641 -27.20 -34.68 14.92
N GLY A 642 -26.66 -35.43 13.95
CA GLY A 642 -27.43 -36.18 12.93
C GLY A 642 -28.65 -35.42 12.34
N MET A 643 -28.59 -34.10 12.30
CA MET A 643 -29.69 -33.20 12.03
C MET A 643 -29.93 -32.97 10.55
N ASP A 644 -31.14 -32.65 10.20
CA ASP A 644 -31.55 -32.26 8.86
C ASP A 644 -30.78 -31.02 8.38
N GLU A 645 -30.35 -31.01 7.14
CA GLU A 645 -29.53 -29.95 6.52
C GLU A 645 -30.18 -28.56 6.59
N ASP A 646 -31.49 -28.49 6.60
CA ASP A 646 -32.29 -27.28 6.51
C ASP A 646 -32.74 -26.72 7.89
N THR A 647 -32.45 -27.46 8.99
CA THR A 647 -32.85 -27.00 10.34
C THR A 647 -31.76 -26.15 11.02
N PRO A 648 -32.06 -24.90 11.41
CA PRO A 648 -31.07 -24.05 12.10
C PRO A 648 -30.81 -24.57 13.54
N LEU A 649 -29.53 -24.53 13.94
CA LEU A 649 -29.10 -24.84 15.29
C LEU A 649 -29.32 -23.65 16.23
N ASP A 650 -29.49 -23.91 17.53
CA ASP A 650 -29.66 -22.83 18.53
C ASP A 650 -28.36 -22.00 18.64
N ALA A 651 -28.44 -20.78 18.16
CA ALA A 651 -27.31 -19.85 18.06
C ALA A 651 -26.72 -19.48 19.43
N LYS A 652 -27.48 -19.50 20.51
CA LYS A 652 -26.99 -19.07 21.83
C LYS A 652 -25.86 -19.95 22.38
N LEU A 653 -25.89 -21.23 22.09
CA LEU A 653 -24.82 -22.17 22.49
C LEU A 653 -23.57 -22.02 21.64
N LEU A 654 -23.69 -21.55 20.42
CA LEU A 654 -22.60 -21.48 19.44
C LEU A 654 -21.96 -20.08 19.37
N THR A 655 -22.66 -19.00 19.77
CA THR A 655 -22.16 -17.62 19.70
C THR A 655 -20.79 -17.47 20.40
N SER A 656 -20.63 -18.05 21.59
CA SER A 656 -19.35 -17.98 22.31
C SER A 656 -18.21 -18.72 21.59
N GLN A 657 -18.53 -19.80 20.87
CA GLN A 657 -17.53 -20.55 20.10
C GLN A 657 -17.09 -19.80 18.85
N ILE A 658 -18.06 -19.15 18.18
CA ILE A 658 -17.81 -18.29 17.01
C ILE A 658 -16.92 -17.10 17.43
N GLU A 659 -17.27 -16.42 18.53
CA GLU A 659 -16.44 -15.31 19.05
C GLU A 659 -15.03 -15.76 19.43
N ASN A 660 -14.88 -16.96 20.00
CA ASN A 660 -13.57 -17.51 20.34
C ASN A 660 -12.76 -17.87 19.08
N ALA A 661 -13.41 -18.35 18.02
CA ALA A 661 -12.76 -18.62 16.75
C ALA A 661 -12.25 -17.30 16.12
N GLN A 662 -13.06 -16.26 16.10
CA GLN A 662 -12.67 -14.92 15.65
C GLN A 662 -11.50 -14.35 16.49
N LYS A 663 -11.56 -14.43 17.81
CA LYS A 663 -10.45 -13.97 18.68
C LYS A 663 -9.13 -14.70 18.40
N ARG A 664 -9.17 -16.01 18.11
CA ARG A 664 -7.97 -16.76 17.73
C ARG A 664 -7.41 -16.29 16.41
N MET A 665 -8.28 -16.01 15.45
CA MET A 665 -7.89 -15.47 14.15
C MET A 665 -7.31 -14.05 14.28
N GLU A 666 -7.98 -13.18 15.04
CA GLU A 666 -7.50 -11.82 15.35
C GLU A 666 -6.09 -11.87 16.00
N SER A 667 -5.91 -12.72 17.01
CA SER A 667 -4.60 -12.88 17.68
C SER A 667 -3.51 -13.36 16.73
N ARG A 668 -3.82 -14.31 15.86
CA ARG A 668 -2.87 -14.80 14.86
C ARG A 668 -2.48 -13.70 13.87
N ASN A 669 -3.46 -12.99 13.35
CA ASN A 669 -3.21 -11.89 12.41
C ASN A 669 -2.35 -10.79 13.07
N TYR A 670 -2.58 -10.51 14.37
CA TYR A 670 -1.73 -9.61 15.15
C TYR A 670 -0.29 -10.14 15.25
N GLU A 671 -0.09 -11.43 15.52
CA GLU A 671 1.24 -12.03 15.58
C GLU A 671 1.98 -11.92 14.24
N ILE A 672 1.29 -12.17 13.11
CA ILE A 672 1.88 -12.02 11.77
C ILE A 672 2.33 -10.57 11.55
N ARG A 673 1.45 -9.57 11.82
CA ARG A 673 1.81 -8.15 11.66
C ARG A 673 2.96 -7.74 12.58
N LYS A 674 2.97 -8.22 13.82
CA LYS A 674 4.05 -7.97 14.76
C LYS A 674 5.38 -8.57 14.28
N HIS A 675 5.34 -9.75 13.70
CA HIS A 675 6.53 -10.42 13.15
C HIS A 675 7.09 -9.63 11.96
N VAL A 676 6.24 -9.25 11.02
CA VAL A 676 6.63 -8.39 9.89
C VAL A 676 7.27 -7.09 10.37
N LEU A 677 6.64 -6.43 11.35
CA LEU A 677 7.19 -5.19 11.92
C LEU A 677 8.55 -5.40 12.59
N GLN A 678 8.74 -6.49 13.33
CA GLN A 678 10.01 -6.75 14.03
C GLN A 678 11.20 -6.89 13.07
N TYR A 679 10.99 -7.48 11.90
CA TYR A 679 12.01 -7.57 10.85
C TYR A 679 12.19 -6.22 10.13
N ASP A 680 11.09 -5.53 9.79
CA ASP A 680 11.18 -4.24 9.12
C ASP A 680 11.71 -3.12 10.03
N ASP A 681 11.56 -3.20 11.34
CA ASP A 681 12.15 -2.23 12.27
C ASP A 681 13.69 -2.21 12.17
N VAL A 682 14.33 -3.37 11.91
CA VAL A 682 15.78 -3.44 11.67
C VAL A 682 16.13 -2.73 10.35
N MET A 683 15.41 -3.07 9.28
CA MET A 683 15.57 -2.40 7.98
C MET A 683 15.25 -0.92 8.06
N ASN A 684 14.27 -0.52 8.88
CA ASN A 684 13.87 0.88 9.01
C ASN A 684 14.96 1.75 9.64
N GLN A 685 15.66 1.25 10.66
CA GLN A 685 16.79 1.96 11.26
C GLN A 685 17.89 2.23 10.23
N GLN A 686 18.21 1.25 9.40
CA GLN A 686 19.18 1.37 8.32
C GLN A 686 18.68 2.33 7.23
N ARG A 687 17.40 2.22 6.85
CA ARG A 687 16.73 3.08 5.86
C ARG A 687 16.77 4.55 6.30
N GLU A 688 16.40 4.85 7.54
CA GLU A 688 16.42 6.21 8.07
C GLU A 688 17.82 6.82 8.02
N LEU A 689 18.85 6.03 8.33
CA LEU A 689 20.24 6.50 8.27
C LEU A 689 20.64 6.82 6.83
N ILE A 690 20.42 5.91 5.91
CA ILE A 690 20.78 6.06 4.47
C ILE A 690 19.99 7.22 3.84
N TYR A 691 18.66 7.28 4.06
CA TYR A 691 17.83 8.32 3.48
C TYR A 691 18.13 9.71 4.06
N LYS A 692 18.48 9.78 5.34
CA LYS A 692 18.95 11.03 5.96
C LYS A 692 20.26 11.53 5.34
N GLN A 693 21.24 10.64 5.20
CA GLN A 693 22.52 10.99 4.56
C GLN A 693 22.31 11.38 3.09
N ARG A 694 21.48 10.62 2.37
CA ARG A 694 21.12 10.92 0.98
C ARG A 694 20.47 12.30 0.84
N ARG A 695 19.56 12.64 1.75
CA ARG A 695 18.87 13.93 1.77
C ARG A 695 19.85 15.10 2.01
N GLN A 696 20.80 14.95 2.92
CA GLN A 696 21.87 15.95 3.16
C GLN A 696 22.67 16.22 1.87
N VAL A 697 23.01 15.16 1.14
CA VAL A 697 23.70 15.28 -0.16
C VAL A 697 22.83 16.01 -1.19
N LEU A 698 21.52 15.73 -1.24
CA LEU A 698 20.57 16.40 -2.14
C LEU A 698 20.35 17.88 -1.77
N GLU A 699 20.41 18.23 -0.47
CA GLU A 699 20.23 19.59 0.02
C GLU A 699 21.45 20.50 -0.21
N GLY A 700 22.51 19.95 -0.79
CA GLY A 700 23.68 20.71 -1.22
C GLY A 700 24.72 20.90 -0.13
N GLU A 701 24.73 20.07 0.93
CA GLU A 701 25.84 20.04 1.87
C GLU A 701 27.15 19.75 1.13
N ASN A 702 28.23 20.37 1.56
CA ASN A 702 29.55 20.18 0.97
C ASN A 702 30.00 18.73 1.22
N VAL A 703 29.90 17.89 0.17
CA VAL A 703 30.30 16.47 0.24
C VAL A 703 31.79 16.26 0.16
N HIS A 704 32.57 17.29 -0.17
CA HIS A 704 34.03 17.18 -0.33
C HIS A 704 34.72 16.64 0.92
N ASP A 705 34.41 17.21 2.08
CA ASP A 705 35.03 16.79 3.34
C ASP A 705 34.66 15.32 3.67
N ASN A 706 33.42 14.91 3.31
CA ASN A 706 33.00 13.51 3.45
C ASN A 706 33.81 12.59 2.51
N ILE A 707 34.08 13.00 1.26
CA ILE A 707 34.89 12.22 0.30
C ILE A 707 36.35 12.11 0.81
N VAL A 708 36.92 13.20 1.32
CA VAL A 708 38.25 13.18 1.93
C VAL A 708 38.30 12.21 3.12
N SER A 709 37.31 12.26 3.98
CA SER A 709 37.16 11.30 5.09
C SER A 709 37.02 9.84 4.63
N MET A 710 36.27 9.59 3.55
CA MET A 710 36.17 8.25 2.96
C MET A 710 37.53 7.74 2.47
N ILE A 711 38.31 8.58 1.79
CA ILE A 711 39.66 8.23 1.33
C ILE A 711 40.55 7.91 2.53
N GLU A 712 40.53 8.75 3.56
CA GLU A 712 41.28 8.55 4.78
C GLU A 712 40.98 7.25 5.50
N GLN A 713 39.65 6.94 5.63
CA GLN A 713 39.19 5.71 6.26
C GLN A 713 39.61 4.47 5.45
N LEU A 714 39.42 4.48 4.12
CA LEU A 714 39.81 3.36 3.26
C LEU A 714 41.31 3.05 3.33
N ILE A 715 42.16 4.08 3.30
CA ILE A 715 43.60 3.92 3.45
C ILE A 715 43.93 3.43 4.87
N GLY A 716 43.31 4.00 5.90
CA GLY A 716 43.49 3.59 7.27
C GLY A 716 43.17 2.14 7.54
N ASP A 717 41.97 1.70 7.07
CA ASP A 717 41.51 0.33 7.20
C ASP A 717 42.40 -0.66 6.45
N ALA A 718 42.84 -0.32 5.23
CA ALA A 718 43.75 -1.15 4.44
C ALA A 718 45.12 -1.30 5.12
N VAL A 719 45.69 -0.19 5.62
CA VAL A 719 46.97 -0.24 6.35
C VAL A 719 46.84 -1.01 7.66
N ALA A 720 45.72 -0.83 8.39
CA ALA A 720 45.47 -1.56 9.64
C ALA A 720 45.38 -3.07 9.40
N HIS A 721 44.76 -3.49 8.31
CA HIS A 721 44.56 -4.89 7.94
C HIS A 721 45.87 -5.53 7.43
N GLU A 722 46.47 -4.98 6.38
CA GLU A 722 47.63 -5.58 5.70
C GLU A 722 48.95 -5.44 6.50
N CYS A 723 49.04 -4.39 7.35
CA CYS A 723 50.14 -4.19 8.25
C CYS A 723 49.81 -4.65 9.68
N SER A 724 48.89 -5.61 9.90
CA SER A 724 48.47 -6.06 11.23
C SER A 724 49.56 -6.73 12.03
N ASN A 725 50.55 -7.35 11.41
CA ASN A 725 51.65 -8.06 12.07
C ASN A 725 52.58 -7.08 12.83
N PRO A 726 52.98 -7.43 14.08
CA PRO A 726 53.99 -6.65 14.82
C PRO A 726 55.35 -6.54 14.12
N ASP A 727 55.73 -7.55 13.31
CA ASP A 727 56.97 -7.55 12.53
C ASP A 727 56.77 -6.91 11.13
N PRO A 728 57.33 -5.76 10.83
CA PRO A 728 57.21 -5.08 9.55
C PRO A 728 57.68 -5.95 8.34
N ALA A 729 58.52 -6.93 8.58
CA ALA A 729 58.97 -7.84 7.51
C ALA A 729 57.87 -8.75 6.98
N LEU A 730 56.84 -8.99 7.80
CA LEU A 730 55.69 -9.86 7.48
C LEU A 730 54.47 -9.07 6.99
N TRP A 731 54.59 -7.75 6.77
CA TRP A 731 53.49 -6.96 6.20
C TRP A 731 53.24 -7.32 4.74
N GLN A 732 51.96 -7.43 4.37
CA GLN A 732 51.53 -7.81 3.02
C GLN A 732 51.44 -6.59 2.11
N LEU A 733 52.61 -5.94 1.79
CA LEU A 733 52.61 -4.71 1.01
C LEU A 733 52.13 -4.90 -0.42
N ASP A 734 52.33 -6.10 -1.02
CA ASP A 734 51.81 -6.42 -2.35
C ASP A 734 50.26 -6.43 -2.36
N SER A 735 49.63 -7.04 -1.35
CA SER A 735 48.16 -7.01 -1.19
C SER A 735 47.66 -5.59 -0.99
N LEU A 736 48.36 -4.78 -0.19
CA LEU A 736 48.03 -3.36 0.02
C LEU A 736 48.11 -2.58 -1.29
N ALA A 737 49.16 -2.83 -2.11
CA ALA A 737 49.32 -2.20 -3.40
C ALA A 737 48.22 -2.60 -4.40
N ASP A 738 47.86 -3.88 -4.45
CA ASP A 738 46.77 -4.38 -5.31
C ASP A 738 45.41 -3.79 -4.88
N TYR A 739 45.11 -3.73 -3.60
CA TYR A 739 43.85 -3.18 -3.10
C TYR A 739 43.74 -1.68 -3.36
N LEU A 740 44.69 -0.89 -2.87
CA LEU A 740 44.68 0.58 -3.04
C LEU A 740 44.88 1.02 -4.50
N GLY A 741 45.58 0.20 -5.31
CA GLY A 741 45.78 0.44 -6.73
C GLY A 741 44.50 0.41 -7.55
N ARG A 742 43.48 -0.30 -7.06
CA ARG A 742 42.14 -0.34 -7.66
C ARG A 742 41.26 0.82 -7.22
N LEU A 743 41.69 1.57 -6.21
CA LEU A 743 40.88 2.64 -5.59
C LEU A 743 41.46 4.03 -5.84
N CYS A 744 42.56 4.38 -5.20
CA CYS A 744 43.04 5.77 -5.11
C CYS A 744 44.55 5.98 -5.05
N VAL A 745 45.39 4.94 -4.97
CA VAL A 745 46.84 5.06 -4.88
C VAL A 745 47.52 4.19 -5.97
N PRO A 746 48.39 4.72 -6.83
CA PRO A 746 49.09 3.90 -7.83
C PRO A 746 49.93 2.79 -7.18
N PRO A 747 49.87 1.54 -7.65
CA PRO A 747 50.61 0.44 -7.06
C PRO A 747 52.12 0.70 -6.97
N THR A 748 52.68 1.46 -7.91
CA THR A 748 54.11 1.85 -7.96
C THR A 748 54.60 2.64 -6.77
N GLU A 749 53.71 3.37 -6.10
CA GLU A 749 54.02 4.16 -4.90
C GLU A 749 54.22 3.28 -3.64
N ILE A 750 53.74 2.05 -3.69
CA ILE A 750 53.89 1.06 -2.62
C ILE A 750 55.00 0.07 -2.99
N THR A 751 54.90 -0.61 -4.16
CA THR A 751 55.88 -1.64 -4.60
C THR A 751 57.24 -1.07 -4.94
N GLY A 752 57.32 0.21 -5.33
CA GLY A 752 58.63 0.90 -5.56
C GLY A 752 59.34 1.40 -4.30
N HIS A 753 58.65 1.38 -3.14
CA HIS A 753 59.16 1.98 -1.90
C HIS A 753 59.01 1.05 -0.66
N GLU A 754 58.97 -0.26 -0.86
CA GLU A 754 58.74 -1.22 0.23
C GLU A 754 59.75 -1.12 1.35
N ASP A 755 61.06 -0.99 1.06
CA ASP A 755 62.10 -0.87 2.07
C ASP A 755 61.98 0.40 2.91
N GLU A 756 61.41 1.47 2.36
CA GLU A 756 61.14 2.70 3.07
C GLU A 756 59.90 2.55 3.96
N LEU A 757 58.83 1.94 3.40
CA LEU A 757 57.55 1.75 4.12
C LEU A 757 57.72 0.81 5.31
N ARG A 758 58.54 -0.22 5.23
CA ARG A 758 58.85 -1.15 6.33
C ARG A 758 59.61 -0.46 7.52
N LYS A 759 60.18 0.73 7.30
CA LYS A 759 60.85 1.52 8.35
C LYS A 759 59.89 2.49 9.06
N LEU A 760 58.69 2.72 8.49
CA LEU A 760 57.71 3.63 9.03
C LEU A 760 56.75 2.88 9.98
N ASN A 761 56.13 3.64 10.87
CA ASN A 761 54.99 3.10 11.63
C ASN A 761 53.66 3.17 10.80
N LYS A 762 52.61 2.50 11.25
CA LYS A 762 51.33 2.42 10.55
C LYS A 762 50.72 3.81 10.28
N ASP A 763 50.82 4.73 11.24
CA ASP A 763 50.27 6.07 11.11
C ASP A 763 51.05 6.88 10.06
N GLN A 764 52.36 6.74 10.01
CA GLN A 764 53.20 7.38 8.99
C GLN A 764 52.94 6.83 7.59
N ILE A 765 52.70 5.52 7.47
CA ILE A 765 52.31 4.91 6.20
C ILE A 765 50.96 5.45 5.76
N LYS A 766 49.99 5.48 6.65
CA LYS A 766 48.66 6.06 6.39
C LYS A 766 48.77 7.50 5.92
N GLU A 767 49.51 8.34 6.66
CA GLU A 767 49.68 9.76 6.30
C GLU A 767 50.37 9.95 4.95
N ARG A 768 51.42 9.16 4.65
CA ARG A 768 52.11 9.22 3.35
C ARG A 768 51.18 8.87 2.21
N LEU A 769 50.46 7.73 2.31
CA LEU A 769 49.54 7.27 1.26
C LEU A 769 48.36 8.22 1.09
N LEU A 770 47.86 8.80 2.19
CA LEU A 770 46.78 9.79 2.15
C LEU A 770 47.24 11.06 1.40
N ASN A 771 48.44 11.57 1.68
CA ASN A 771 48.97 12.74 0.98
C ASN A 771 49.12 12.49 -0.53
N ILE A 772 49.61 11.31 -0.94
CA ILE A 772 49.68 10.89 -2.36
C ILE A 772 48.29 10.88 -2.98
N SER A 773 47.33 10.27 -2.31
CA SER A 773 45.94 10.18 -2.80
C SER A 773 45.29 11.56 -2.95
N LEU A 774 45.50 12.46 -1.98
CA LEU A 774 44.96 13.82 -2.03
C LEU A 774 45.60 14.69 -3.12
N GLU A 775 46.89 14.49 -3.41
CA GLU A 775 47.53 15.15 -4.56
C GLU A 775 46.99 14.68 -5.89
N LEU A 776 46.73 13.36 -6.04
CA LEU A 776 46.11 12.80 -7.23
C LEU A 776 44.67 13.31 -7.37
N TYR A 777 43.95 13.41 -6.28
CA TYR A 777 42.59 13.93 -6.28
C TYR A 777 42.56 15.40 -6.74
N ARG A 778 43.46 16.27 -6.26
CA ARG A 778 43.60 17.67 -6.72
C ARG A 778 43.92 17.75 -8.21
N LYS A 779 44.87 16.95 -8.69
CA LYS A 779 45.20 16.90 -10.10
C LYS A 779 44.01 16.48 -10.97
N ARG A 780 43.15 15.59 -10.41
CA ARG A 780 41.92 15.15 -11.07
C ARG A 780 40.88 16.28 -11.12
N GLU A 781 40.70 17.02 -10.04
CA GLU A 781 39.85 18.20 -9.98
C GLU A 781 40.27 19.27 -11.01
N GLU A 782 41.57 19.57 -11.09
CA GLU A 782 42.12 20.51 -12.10
C GLU A 782 41.85 20.05 -13.55
N GLN A 783 42.01 18.76 -13.82
CA GLN A 783 41.72 18.18 -15.14
C GLN A 783 40.25 18.33 -15.48
N LEU A 784 39.35 17.97 -14.59
CA LEU A 784 37.88 18.03 -14.81
C LEU A 784 37.39 19.47 -14.97
N THR A 785 37.93 20.39 -14.19
CA THR A 785 37.61 21.83 -14.31
C THR A 785 38.09 22.37 -15.67
N ALA A 786 39.24 21.91 -16.17
CA ALA A 786 39.73 22.27 -17.52
C ALA A 786 38.79 21.78 -18.65
N TYR A 787 38.07 20.70 -18.44
CA TYR A 787 37.04 20.18 -19.36
C TYR A 787 35.65 20.83 -19.14
N GLY A 788 35.49 21.73 -18.19
CA GLY A 788 34.26 22.45 -17.91
C GLY A 788 33.26 21.68 -17.05
N HIS A 789 33.73 20.67 -16.29
CA HIS A 789 32.90 19.93 -15.32
C HIS A 789 33.14 20.41 -13.91
N ASP A 790 32.07 20.56 -13.13
CA ASP A 790 32.18 20.87 -11.71
C ASP A 790 32.42 19.59 -10.89
N MET A 791 33.56 19.54 -10.18
CA MET A 791 33.93 18.40 -9.34
C MET A 791 32.89 18.16 -8.24
N ARG A 792 32.33 19.20 -7.66
CA ARG A 792 31.32 19.09 -6.57
C ARG A 792 30.05 18.41 -7.06
N GLU A 793 29.65 18.68 -8.30
CA GLU A 793 28.48 18.02 -8.91
C GLU A 793 28.76 16.53 -9.19
N LEU A 794 29.99 16.20 -9.64
CA LEU A 794 30.41 14.80 -9.87
C LEU A 794 30.52 14.02 -8.55
N GLU A 795 31.10 14.60 -7.51
CA GLU A 795 31.15 14.00 -6.17
C GLU A 795 29.75 13.62 -5.70
N ARG A 796 28.81 14.56 -5.80
CA ARG A 796 27.40 14.32 -5.43
C ARG A 796 26.78 13.21 -6.26
N ALA A 797 26.94 13.26 -7.59
CA ALA A 797 26.35 12.28 -8.49
C ALA A 797 26.89 10.87 -8.28
N PHE A 798 28.22 10.73 -8.11
CA PHE A 798 28.82 9.42 -7.88
C PHE A 798 28.52 8.85 -6.50
N LEU A 799 28.48 9.70 -5.48
CA LEU A 799 28.07 9.27 -4.14
C LEU A 799 26.62 8.77 -4.14
N LEU A 800 25.68 9.54 -4.72
CA LEU A 800 24.27 9.11 -4.84
C LEU A 800 24.15 7.83 -5.63
N HIS A 801 24.86 7.70 -6.75
CA HIS A 801 24.83 6.48 -7.57
C HIS A 801 25.34 5.24 -6.80
N SER A 802 26.44 5.39 -6.06
CA SER A 802 26.99 4.31 -5.24
C SER A 802 26.07 3.92 -4.11
N VAL A 803 25.50 4.92 -3.41
CA VAL A 803 24.51 4.70 -2.34
C VAL A 803 23.29 3.97 -2.88
N ASP A 804 22.66 4.48 -3.95
CA ASP A 804 21.42 3.91 -4.49
C ASP A 804 21.63 2.46 -4.96
N ARG A 805 22.75 2.19 -5.68
CA ARG A 805 23.05 0.84 -6.14
C ARG A 805 23.25 -0.14 -4.98
N ARG A 806 24.11 0.22 -4.02
CA ARG A 806 24.45 -0.67 -2.89
C ARG A 806 23.29 -0.85 -1.93
N TRP A 807 22.45 0.18 -1.76
CA TRP A 807 21.24 0.08 -0.97
C TRP A 807 20.22 -0.88 -1.60
N MET A 808 20.03 -0.85 -2.92
CA MET A 808 19.18 -1.81 -3.61
C MET A 808 19.70 -3.25 -3.49
N ASP A 809 21.03 -3.44 -3.63
CA ASP A 809 21.66 -4.75 -3.43
C ASP A 809 21.46 -5.26 -1.99
N HIS A 810 21.54 -4.34 -1.01
CA HIS A 810 21.36 -4.66 0.41
C HIS A 810 19.92 -5.05 0.75
N ILE A 811 18.91 -4.34 0.22
CA ILE A 811 17.49 -4.70 0.40
C ILE A 811 17.26 -6.14 -0.06
N ASP A 812 17.75 -6.48 -1.25
CA ASP A 812 17.60 -7.83 -1.82
C ASP A 812 18.28 -8.90 -0.96
N ALA A 813 19.50 -8.63 -0.49
CA ALA A 813 20.24 -9.53 0.40
C ALA A 813 19.55 -9.71 1.77
N MET A 814 18.93 -8.65 2.30
CA MET A 814 18.18 -8.70 3.55
C MET A 814 16.86 -9.48 3.42
N ASP A 815 16.19 -9.40 2.26
CA ASP A 815 15.01 -10.23 1.99
C ASP A 815 15.41 -11.72 1.93
N GLN A 816 16.52 -12.07 1.28
CA GLN A 816 17.06 -13.44 1.26
C GLN A 816 17.45 -13.94 2.67
N LEU A 817 18.07 -13.09 3.47
CA LEU A 817 18.40 -13.42 4.87
C LEU A 817 17.13 -13.72 5.67
N ARG A 818 16.09 -12.90 5.53
CA ARG A 818 14.81 -13.08 6.24
C ARG A 818 14.17 -14.44 5.91
N ASP A 819 14.21 -14.86 4.68
CA ASP A 819 13.63 -16.12 4.23
C ASP A 819 14.38 -17.34 4.79
N GLY A 820 15.73 -17.24 4.92
CA GLY A 820 16.58 -18.31 5.43
C GLY A 820 16.71 -18.38 6.96
N ILE A 821 16.55 -17.25 7.67
CA ILE A 821 16.89 -17.16 9.10
C ILE A 821 16.00 -18.02 10.01
N GLY A 822 14.77 -18.31 9.55
CA GLY A 822 13.82 -19.15 10.28
C GLY A 822 14.33 -20.56 10.56
N LEU A 823 15.21 -21.09 9.73
CA LEU A 823 15.83 -22.42 9.91
C LEU A 823 16.72 -22.48 11.15
N ARG A 824 17.24 -21.36 11.64
CA ARG A 824 18.08 -21.30 12.84
C ARG A 824 17.30 -21.56 14.14
N ALA A 825 15.97 -21.47 14.11
CA ALA A 825 15.12 -21.86 15.23
C ALA A 825 15.31 -23.34 15.61
N PHE A 826 15.65 -24.21 14.66
CA PHE A 826 15.97 -25.63 14.92
C PHE A 826 17.24 -25.80 15.78
N ALA A 827 18.16 -24.85 15.72
CA ALA A 827 19.36 -24.79 16.55
C ALA A 827 19.14 -24.12 17.91
N GLN A 828 17.86 -23.89 18.31
CA GLN A 828 17.47 -23.22 19.57
C GLN A 828 17.96 -21.75 19.66
N ARG A 829 18.24 -21.10 18.54
CA ARG A 829 18.58 -19.68 18.48
C ARG A 829 17.34 -18.86 18.15
N ASP A 830 17.24 -17.67 18.73
CA ASP A 830 16.16 -16.74 18.39
C ASP A 830 16.39 -16.12 17.00
N PRO A 831 15.54 -16.41 15.99
CA PRO A 831 15.75 -15.93 14.62
C PRO A 831 15.84 -14.40 14.51
N ILE A 832 15.13 -13.67 15.37
CA ILE A 832 15.13 -12.19 15.34
C ILE A 832 16.48 -11.64 15.81
N ASN A 833 17.07 -12.24 16.84
CA ASN A 833 18.37 -11.81 17.32
C ASN A 833 19.49 -12.15 16.33
N GLU A 834 19.44 -13.32 15.72
CA GLU A 834 20.38 -13.70 14.65
C GLU A 834 20.24 -12.76 13.44
N TYR A 835 19.01 -12.45 13.04
CA TYR A 835 18.73 -11.49 11.96
C TYR A 835 19.33 -10.10 12.25
N LYS A 836 19.20 -9.60 13.49
CA LYS A 836 19.80 -8.32 13.89
C LYS A 836 21.32 -8.32 13.79
N MET A 837 21.95 -9.41 14.23
CA MET A 837 23.42 -9.53 14.18
C MET A 837 23.94 -9.57 12.76
N GLU A 838 23.39 -10.46 11.92
CA GLU A 838 23.81 -10.57 10.52
C GLU A 838 23.50 -9.34 9.70
N SER A 839 22.33 -8.72 9.94
CA SER A 839 21.96 -7.47 9.27
C SER A 839 22.91 -6.32 9.58
N TYR A 840 23.46 -6.29 10.79
CA TYR A 840 24.46 -5.29 11.18
C TYR A 840 25.76 -5.47 10.39
N ASP A 841 26.28 -6.70 10.33
CA ASP A 841 27.49 -7.02 9.60
C ASP A 841 27.33 -6.74 8.09
N MET A 842 26.19 -7.13 7.52
CA MET A 842 25.87 -6.84 6.10
C MET A 842 25.75 -5.34 5.83
N PHE A 843 25.22 -4.57 6.77
CA PHE A 843 25.10 -3.11 6.63
C PHE A 843 26.48 -2.42 6.70
N GLU A 844 27.37 -2.85 7.59
CA GLU A 844 28.75 -2.33 7.67
C GLU A 844 29.52 -2.64 6.36
N ASP A 845 29.38 -3.85 5.83
CA ASP A 845 29.95 -4.23 4.54
C ASP A 845 29.42 -3.36 3.40
N MET A 846 28.11 -3.11 3.37
CA MET A 846 27.50 -2.21 2.38
C MET A 846 28.08 -0.79 2.48
N VAL A 847 28.21 -0.24 3.67
CA VAL A 847 28.77 1.11 3.89
C VAL A 847 30.23 1.16 3.43
N ARG A 848 31.02 0.10 3.69
CA ARG A 848 32.38 -0.03 3.17
C ARG A 848 32.42 -0.03 1.64
N LEU A 849 31.55 -0.82 1.01
CA LEU A 849 31.45 -0.90 -0.45
C LEU A 849 30.99 0.43 -1.08
N ILE A 850 30.11 1.20 -0.44
CA ILE A 850 29.74 2.55 -0.89
C ILE A 850 30.95 3.46 -0.94
N ARG A 851 31.82 3.43 0.09
CA ARG A 851 33.06 4.21 0.13
C ARG A 851 34.01 3.81 -0.98
N GLU A 852 34.23 2.49 -1.15
CA GLU A 852 35.10 1.95 -2.20
C GLU A 852 34.62 2.34 -3.61
N ASP A 853 33.33 2.15 -3.90
CA ASP A 853 32.75 2.47 -5.21
C ASP A 853 32.79 3.97 -5.49
N THR A 854 32.48 4.81 -4.50
CA THR A 854 32.52 6.28 -4.64
C THR A 854 33.91 6.76 -4.95
N VAL A 855 34.90 6.34 -4.16
CA VAL A 855 36.31 6.72 -4.36
C VAL A 855 36.81 6.19 -5.69
N ARG A 856 36.55 4.93 -6.01
CA ARG A 856 36.95 4.32 -7.29
C ARG A 856 36.40 5.09 -8.49
N LEU A 857 35.10 5.45 -8.48
CA LEU A 857 34.48 6.21 -9.56
C LEU A 857 35.10 7.60 -9.72
N LEU A 858 35.43 8.29 -8.64
CA LEU A 858 36.06 9.61 -8.69
C LEU A 858 37.47 9.57 -9.30
N PHE A 859 38.25 8.54 -8.99
CA PHE A 859 39.62 8.40 -9.52
C PHE A 859 39.68 7.78 -10.91
N LEU A 860 38.84 6.80 -11.23
CA LEU A 860 38.93 5.97 -12.43
C LEU A 860 37.94 6.34 -13.53
N ALA A 861 36.93 7.16 -13.28
CA ALA A 861 35.93 7.53 -14.30
C ALA A 861 36.62 8.26 -15.48
N HIS A 862 36.56 7.71 -16.65
CA HIS A 862 36.99 8.37 -17.88
C HIS A 862 35.81 9.19 -18.44
N ILE A 863 35.97 10.51 -18.44
CA ILE A 863 35.03 11.39 -19.11
C ILE A 863 35.41 11.44 -20.58
N GLU A 864 34.61 10.83 -21.44
CA GLU A 864 34.75 10.95 -22.87
C GLU A 864 34.35 12.36 -23.30
N ASP A 865 35.33 13.13 -23.81
CA ASP A 865 35.09 14.42 -24.45
C ASP A 865 34.23 14.23 -25.70
N ARG A 866 32.90 14.47 -25.59
CA ARG A 866 31.98 14.47 -26.74
C ARG A 866 32.46 15.37 -27.89
N ASN A 867 33.22 16.42 -27.57
CA ASN A 867 33.82 17.30 -28.57
C ASN A 867 35.04 16.64 -29.24
N ALA A 868 35.81 15.78 -28.52
CA ALA A 868 36.89 15.01 -29.12
C ALA A 868 36.32 13.92 -30.04
N GLN A 869 35.24 13.27 -29.72
CA GLN A 869 34.50 12.35 -30.60
C GLN A 869 33.95 13.08 -31.83
N ARG A 870 33.35 14.24 -31.67
CA ARG A 870 32.94 15.10 -32.81
C ARG A 870 34.15 15.55 -33.65
N ARG A 871 35.25 15.96 -33.02
CA ARG A 871 36.51 16.31 -33.74
C ARG A 871 37.12 15.12 -34.43
N ARG A 872 37.14 13.92 -33.83
CA ARG A 872 37.58 12.69 -34.46
C ARG A 872 36.66 12.25 -35.60
N ALA A 873 35.35 12.35 -35.43
CA ALA A 873 34.41 12.10 -36.52
C ALA A 873 34.56 13.12 -37.66
N VAL A 874 34.75 14.39 -37.35
CA VAL A 874 35.02 15.45 -38.38
C VAL A 874 36.38 15.25 -39.00
N ALA A 875 37.42 14.89 -38.25
CA ALA A 875 38.75 14.58 -38.81
C ALA A 875 38.76 13.31 -39.64
N ALA A 876 38.00 12.28 -39.29
CA ALA A 876 37.81 11.09 -40.12
C ALA A 876 37.06 11.40 -41.42
N ILE A 877 36.13 12.34 -41.41
CA ILE A 877 35.40 12.82 -42.62
C ILE A 877 36.29 13.69 -43.51
N THR A 878 37.22 14.46 -42.92
CA THR A 878 38.13 15.34 -43.69
C THR A 878 39.40 14.64 -44.17
N GLY A 879 39.70 13.42 -43.68
CA GLY A 879 40.89 12.63 -44.06
C GLY A 879 40.77 11.76 -45.31
N THR A 880 39.58 11.70 -45.93
CA THR A 880 39.37 11.03 -47.22
C THR A 880 39.20 12.08 -48.33
N ASN A 881 40.32 12.46 -48.92
CA ASN A 881 40.28 13.13 -50.21
C ASN A 881 39.70 12.22 -51.26
N ASP A 882 38.45 12.43 -51.59
CA ASP A 882 38.01 12.26 -52.99
C ASP A 882 36.78 13.17 -53.27
N VAL A 883 37.04 14.03 -54.15
CA VAL A 883 36.11 15.07 -54.72
C VAL A 883 35.01 14.33 -55.49
N LYS A 884 33.80 14.41 -55.01
CA LYS A 884 32.54 14.46 -55.75
C LYS A 884 31.34 14.22 -54.84
N ASN A 885 30.75 15.26 -54.28
CA ASN A 885 29.31 15.46 -54.03
C ASN A 885 29.07 16.63 -53.07
N SER A 886 29.22 17.82 -53.54
CA SER A 886 28.90 19.07 -52.83
C SER A 886 27.40 19.39 -52.79
N SER A 887 26.53 18.53 -53.32
CA SER A 887 25.08 18.78 -53.36
C SER A 887 24.25 18.09 -52.26
N ALA A 888 24.80 17.14 -51.50
CA ALA A 888 24.12 16.45 -50.42
C ALA A 888 24.27 17.16 -49.08
N MET A 889 25.36 17.90 -48.88
CA MET A 889 25.63 18.57 -47.58
C MET A 889 24.91 19.89 -47.41
N GLU A 890 24.53 20.57 -48.49
CA GLU A 890 23.72 21.80 -48.46
C GLU A 890 22.24 21.54 -48.20
N LYS A 891 21.74 20.36 -48.56
CA LYS A 891 20.39 19.90 -48.26
C LYS A 891 20.23 19.44 -46.80
N ALA A 892 21.27 18.88 -46.22
CA ALA A 892 21.24 18.44 -44.80
C ALA A 892 21.36 19.63 -43.83
N ALA A 893 22.04 20.71 -44.21
CA ALA A 893 22.18 21.91 -43.35
C ALA A 893 20.95 22.84 -43.37
N LYS A 894 20.10 22.76 -44.42
CA LYS A 894 18.84 23.50 -44.48
C LYS A 894 17.65 22.81 -43.84
N SER A 895 17.72 21.51 -43.56
CA SER A 895 16.65 20.77 -42.87
C SER A 895 16.70 20.81 -41.35
N SER A 896 17.78 21.31 -40.74
CA SER A 896 17.95 21.38 -39.28
C SER A 896 17.51 22.72 -38.66
N ARG A 897 16.85 23.61 -39.37
CA ARG A 897 16.41 24.94 -38.89
C ARG A 897 14.91 25.20 -38.99
N GLN A 898 14.08 24.21 -39.00
CA GLN A 898 12.62 24.38 -38.74
C GLN A 898 12.01 22.99 -38.56
N GLU A 899 11.61 22.70 -37.33
CA GLU A 899 10.30 22.12 -37.00
C GLU A 899 10.37 21.45 -35.63
N GLY A 900 9.48 21.83 -34.77
CA GLY A 900 9.22 21.20 -33.48
C GLY A 900 8.70 19.75 -33.65
N ALA A 901 9.03 18.90 -32.74
CA ALA A 901 8.71 17.48 -32.74
C ALA A 901 7.22 17.22 -32.93
N ARG A 902 6.87 16.56 -34.05
CA ARG A 902 5.58 15.89 -34.21
C ARG A 902 5.76 14.39 -33.95
N PRO A 903 4.78 13.70 -33.35
CA PRO A 903 4.91 12.27 -33.07
C PRO A 903 4.95 11.45 -34.35
N VAL A 904 5.91 10.54 -34.42
CA VAL A 904 6.07 9.58 -35.51
C VAL A 904 4.91 8.58 -35.42
N LYS A 905 4.07 8.57 -36.47
CA LYS A 905 3.10 7.48 -36.67
C LYS A 905 3.84 6.25 -37.18
N ALA A 906 3.64 5.11 -36.50
CA ALA A 906 4.11 3.81 -36.98
C ALA A 906 3.51 3.51 -38.37
N ASP A 907 4.34 3.03 -39.30
CA ASP A 907 3.93 2.62 -40.62
C ASP A 907 2.84 1.52 -40.54
N LYS A 908 1.73 1.75 -41.19
CA LYS A 908 0.68 0.74 -41.32
C LYS A 908 1.19 -0.47 -42.09
N LYS A 909 1.07 -1.68 -41.54
CA LYS A 909 1.31 -2.91 -42.28
C LYS A 909 0.48 -2.90 -43.59
N PRO A 910 1.06 -3.31 -44.71
CA PRO A 910 0.34 -3.36 -45.98
C PRO A 910 -0.84 -4.33 -45.90
N GLY A 911 -1.99 -3.94 -46.44
CA GLY A 911 -3.18 -4.77 -46.48
C GLY A 911 -2.98 -6.01 -47.40
N ARG A 912 -3.71 -7.08 -47.11
CA ARG A 912 -3.58 -8.37 -47.85
C ARG A 912 -3.67 -8.23 -49.38
N ASN A 913 -4.34 -7.23 -49.92
CA ASN A 913 -4.51 -6.97 -51.35
C ASN A 913 -3.57 -5.87 -51.91
N ASP A 914 -2.77 -5.22 -51.08
CA ASP A 914 -1.84 -4.18 -51.53
C ASP A 914 -0.63 -4.74 -52.25
N PRO A 915 0.07 -3.93 -53.12
CA PRO A 915 1.30 -4.36 -53.73
C PRO A 915 2.36 -4.73 -52.69
N CYS A 916 3.06 -5.82 -52.88
CA CYS A 916 4.08 -6.25 -51.93
C CYS A 916 5.26 -5.26 -51.88
N PRO A 917 5.69 -4.80 -50.70
CA PRO A 917 6.81 -3.87 -50.55
C PRO A 917 8.18 -4.44 -51.01
N CYS A 918 8.27 -5.76 -51.27
CA CYS A 918 9.48 -6.37 -51.77
C CYS A 918 9.77 -6.07 -53.27
N GLY A 919 8.91 -5.29 -53.94
CA GLY A 919 9.07 -4.95 -55.36
C GLY A 919 8.73 -6.03 -56.38
N SER A 920 8.14 -7.14 -55.96
CA SER A 920 7.79 -8.28 -56.84
C SER A 920 6.59 -8.09 -57.77
N GLY A 921 5.89 -6.98 -57.68
CA GLY A 921 4.68 -6.67 -58.44
C GLY A 921 3.44 -7.52 -58.05
N LYS A 922 3.55 -8.45 -57.10
CA LYS A 922 2.47 -9.32 -56.64
C LYS A 922 1.77 -8.70 -55.42
N LYS A 923 0.46 -9.08 -55.21
CA LYS A 923 -0.24 -8.67 -53.97
C LYS A 923 0.42 -9.27 -52.73
N TYR A 924 0.42 -8.58 -51.61
CA TYR A 924 1.10 -8.95 -50.35
C TYR A 924 0.75 -10.39 -49.93
N LYS A 925 -0.53 -10.80 -49.96
CA LYS A 925 -0.98 -12.16 -49.64
C LYS A 925 -0.41 -13.25 -50.57
N ASN A 926 0.10 -12.92 -51.75
CA ASN A 926 0.65 -13.87 -52.71
C ASN A 926 2.18 -13.80 -52.81
N CYS A 927 2.82 -13.05 -51.90
CA CYS A 927 4.26 -12.88 -51.86
C CYS A 927 4.74 -12.97 -50.39
N CYS A 928 5.19 -11.91 -49.77
CA CYS A 928 5.76 -11.95 -48.43
C CYS A 928 4.73 -12.25 -47.31
N GLY A 929 3.45 -11.94 -47.50
CA GLY A 929 2.36 -12.27 -46.57
C GLY A 929 1.64 -13.60 -46.89
N ARG A 930 2.28 -14.57 -47.57
CA ARG A 930 1.68 -15.85 -47.94
C ARG A 930 1.53 -16.80 -46.74
N ASN A 931 2.31 -16.62 -45.68
CA ASN A 931 2.32 -17.48 -44.50
C ASN A 931 1.77 -16.74 -43.27
N GLU A 932 1.25 -15.50 -43.43
CA GLU A 932 0.41 -14.78 -42.48
C GLU A 932 -1.08 -14.87 -42.93
#